data_2eb8d851182c30100f1ee5f97bf0bb64
#
_entry.id   2eb8d851182c30100f1ee5f97bf0bb64
#
_cell.length_a   1.000
_cell.length_b   1.000
_cell.length_c   1.000
_cell.angle_alpha   90.00
_cell.angle_beta   90.00
_cell.angle_gamma   90.00
#
_symmetry.space_group_name_H-M   'P 1'
#
loop_
_entity.id
_entity.type
_entity.pdbx_description
1 polymer ?
#
loop_
_entity_poly.entity_id
_entity_poly.type
_entity_poly.pdbx_seq_one_letter_code
_entity_poly.pdbx_strand_id
1 'polypeptide(L)'
;MLRRNRLLLLLLLLPVVLVAVIWTTRRPISEAVVARWFAGQQVEARYRVTAISPGGVTLADVSLGPVAAPEFTADRIEAGVGWSPLRPRIDRVVLTRPRLRVTLNQSGISLGSLEGLLPAPQQTAQPLPDIDVRIVAGRIVAATPAGSLTGSFDGSGRLRAGFRGFGSIDAAPLALAGCAATLAGARFSVTTGRDDTALHARGSFPRVACNGRTVAAAGWQIAATLPPTLDRYAATFTAATGRLDAGSIRAATLTLSGDAAAASLTAPIAGRFDLRLADAIAPSLRAKSASARGSYRFAPATRAASTTARVALDGAAATIPDAALRRASRSAAGTLGRPLLDRLAGQGRAAARSFAASADVAAALDAAGARGTLAGLTVRAASGARLDQTGQVEITPAGFVLRGGATIAGGGLPQLVLAGDGAWRDGLASGSGTLTSTRWAVPGASLDALRLSARGSGRDFVVDGGVRVSGAVGGGVVARGLGMPVALSIGPGGLRFGTRCLPVDWSELRRGDVRLARGAVRVCPNGNAIVALDGSRLGGNATVAGLNLSGTKGGVTLALAAAPTRIALAGTTSRPLLTFAPVRLDLRYGARRGQAVVSGSIDATRLTGSGRITTARLDDPASPVNIGDTAATWRLTGGRVGLTGVTALVTDRTAPARFQPMRVTADATVADGIVKATGSGALATSGARLFGFTATHELTSGRGSATAETGVLTFGPALQPYQVTENLRGIVADVRGPVSGTGRFAWTADTLTSTGTARIDHVSLATASLGPVDDIAGNLVFDDLLAMTTPPGQMLTIKRINPGVAVEDGTVVFRMLAPDAAAIAGIGWPYAGGNLTLAPVTIRGTDVRRDFLLTVDGLDAELFLQKFEIKNLNVTGRFDGRLPLVFENGKGRLEAGRLVAREGGGLVQYVGEVGNEQLGAGAKLAFDALRRLRYKSLALDLDGDLDGELVTQLRFAGTNETAATLGGGPLPIRATGLPFKFSVTVRAPFRALLGTAASFSDVRPLIRPAAEQVQPR
;
A
#
# COMPACT_ATOMS: atom_id res chain seq x y z
N MET A 1 72.70 -77.58 93.87
CA MET A 1 71.36 -77.41 93.04
C MET A 1 70.53 -76.21 93.46
N LEU A 2 70.88 -75.34 94.28
CA LEU A 2 70.00 -74.17 94.72
C LEU A 2 70.25 -72.80 94.03
N ARG A 3 71.23 -72.62 93.18
CA ARG A 3 71.51 -71.37 92.54
C ARG A 3 70.84 -71.27 91.08
N ARG A 4 70.53 -72.41 90.48
CA ARG A 4 69.96 -72.47 89.05
C ARG A 4 68.45 -72.21 89.03
N ASN A 5 67.77 -72.49 90.17
CA ASN A 5 66.26 -72.19 90.22
C ASN A 5 65.95 -70.74 90.51
N ARG A 6 66.91 -69.91 91.13
CA ARG A 6 66.68 -68.49 91.31
C ARG A 6 66.82 -67.62 90.02
N LEU A 7 67.71 -68.12 89.11
CA LEU A 7 67.88 -67.47 87.83
C LEU A 7 66.69 -67.74 86.88
N LEU A 8 66.07 -68.94 86.88
CA LEU A 8 64.86 -69.28 86.13
C LEU A 8 63.63 -68.55 86.63
N LEU A 9 63.50 -68.31 87.98
CA LEU A 9 62.44 -67.53 88.58
C LEU A 9 62.57 -66.03 88.25
N LEU A 10 63.81 -65.47 88.20
CA LEU A 10 64.06 -64.11 87.83
C LEU A 10 63.83 -63.91 86.31
N LEU A 11 64.14 -64.95 85.47
CA LEU A 11 63.83 -64.87 83.95
C LEU A 11 62.36 -65.03 83.62
N LEU A 12 61.55 -65.72 84.53
CA LEU A 12 60.10 -65.87 84.39
C LEU A 12 59.40 -64.62 84.96
N LEU A 13 59.98 -63.97 86.02
CA LEU A 13 59.42 -62.73 86.60
C LEU A 13 59.72 -61.49 85.76
N LEU A 14 60.84 -61.43 84.99
CA LEU A 14 61.21 -60.30 84.18
C LEU A 14 60.10 -59.90 83.14
N PRO A 15 59.60 -60.84 82.34
CA PRO A 15 58.53 -60.52 81.39
C PRO A 15 57.23 -60.15 82.16
N VAL A 16 56.89 -60.79 83.29
CA VAL A 16 55.70 -60.43 84.05
C VAL A 16 55.84 -59.03 84.63
N VAL A 17 57.01 -58.63 85.22
CA VAL A 17 57.29 -57.30 85.66
C VAL A 17 57.34 -56.33 84.52
N LEU A 18 57.93 -56.70 83.37
CA LEU A 18 57.92 -55.87 82.17
C LEU A 18 56.51 -55.65 81.66
N VAL A 19 55.71 -56.72 81.63
CA VAL A 19 54.27 -56.60 81.26
C VAL A 19 53.51 -55.76 82.29
N ALA A 20 53.77 -55.90 83.58
CA ALA A 20 53.18 -55.10 84.66
C ALA A 20 53.56 -53.63 84.53
N VAL A 21 54.85 -53.36 84.31
CA VAL A 21 55.35 -51.94 84.11
C VAL A 21 54.75 -51.36 82.80
N ILE A 22 54.73 -52.13 81.73
CA ILE A 22 54.09 -51.68 80.50
C ILE A 22 52.58 -51.44 80.71
N TRP A 23 51.97 -52.32 81.53
CA TRP A 23 50.53 -52.18 81.79
C TRP A 23 50.25 -50.98 82.77
N THR A 24 51.08 -50.64 83.72
CA THR A 24 50.93 -49.51 84.62
C THR A 24 51.34 -48.22 83.94
N THR A 25 52.35 -48.25 83.10
CA THR A 25 52.83 -47.02 82.35
C THR A 25 52.16 -46.85 81.05
N ARG A 26 51.23 -47.71 80.66
CA ARG A 26 50.57 -47.69 79.37
C ARG A 26 49.90 -46.35 79.03
N ARG A 27 49.26 -45.67 80.06
CA ARG A 27 48.57 -44.37 79.84
C ARG A 27 49.56 -43.25 79.49
N PRO A 28 50.60 -42.96 80.31
CA PRO A 28 51.50 -41.86 79.98
C PRO A 28 52.34 -42.17 78.73
N ILE A 29 52.70 -43.43 78.44
CA ILE A 29 53.43 -43.77 77.24
C ILE A 29 52.56 -43.50 76.00
N SER A 30 51.32 -43.93 76.03
CA SER A 30 50.43 -43.69 74.91
C SER A 30 50.01 -42.23 74.74
N GLU A 31 49.79 -41.56 75.85
CA GLU A 31 49.57 -40.09 75.80
C GLU A 31 50.75 -39.35 75.10
N ALA A 32 52.00 -39.76 75.53
CA ALA A 32 53.20 -39.22 74.90
C ALA A 32 53.35 -39.59 73.39
N VAL A 33 53.00 -40.86 73.02
CA VAL A 33 53.04 -41.32 71.60
C VAL A 33 52.01 -40.62 70.81
N VAL A 34 50.77 -40.51 71.26
CA VAL A 34 49.69 -39.84 70.59
C VAL A 34 49.97 -38.30 70.51
N ALA A 35 50.50 -37.70 71.53
CA ALA A 35 50.90 -36.29 71.55
C ALA A 35 52.02 -36.02 70.57
N ARG A 36 53.07 -36.90 70.55
CA ARG A 36 54.16 -36.80 69.59
C ARG A 36 53.67 -36.96 68.07
N TRP A 37 52.69 -37.82 67.85
CA TRP A 37 52.09 -38.08 66.54
C TRP A 37 51.32 -36.80 66.05
N PHE A 38 50.47 -36.23 66.90
CA PHE A 38 49.80 -34.98 66.56
C PHE A 38 50.77 -33.79 66.37
N ALA A 39 51.80 -33.70 67.24
CA ALA A 39 52.83 -32.69 67.09
C ALA A 39 53.61 -32.84 65.75
N GLY A 40 53.86 -34.07 65.35
CA GLY A 40 54.52 -34.39 64.08
C GLY A 40 53.68 -34.02 62.87
N GLN A 41 52.34 -33.95 63.06
CA GLN A 41 51.39 -33.48 62.00
C GLN A 41 51.08 -31.98 62.12
N GLN A 42 51.76 -31.29 63.04
CA GLN A 42 51.52 -29.85 63.25
C GLN A 42 50.07 -29.49 63.64
N VAL A 43 49.38 -30.47 64.31
CA VAL A 43 48.00 -30.27 64.77
C VAL A 43 47.99 -30.07 66.26
N GLU A 44 47.49 -28.92 66.74
CA GLU A 44 47.26 -28.77 68.18
C GLU A 44 46.15 -29.73 68.66
N ALA A 45 46.47 -30.67 69.51
CA ALA A 45 45.52 -31.63 69.98
C ALA A 45 45.44 -31.65 71.54
N ARG A 46 44.22 -31.65 72.08
CA ARG A 46 43.89 -31.78 73.48
C ARG A 46 42.93 -32.94 73.59
N TYR A 47 43.27 -33.86 74.45
CA TYR A 47 42.48 -35.06 74.76
C TYR A 47 42.82 -35.63 76.05
N ARG A 48 42.00 -36.48 76.63
CA ARG A 48 42.22 -37.28 77.84
C ARG A 48 42.07 -38.75 77.46
N VAL A 49 43.10 -39.52 77.71
CA VAL A 49 43.06 -41.00 77.50
C VAL A 49 42.28 -41.62 78.64
N THR A 50 41.12 -42.16 78.35
CA THR A 50 40.28 -42.79 79.40
C THR A 50 40.41 -44.28 79.47
N ALA A 51 40.72 -44.98 78.40
CA ALA A 51 41.00 -46.42 78.43
C ALA A 51 41.99 -46.76 77.28
N ILE A 52 42.86 -47.77 77.63
CA ILE A 52 43.79 -48.34 76.67
C ILE A 52 43.74 -49.86 76.86
N SER A 53 43.63 -50.58 75.84
CA SER A 53 43.66 -52.03 75.76
C SER A 53 44.41 -52.48 74.49
N PRO A 54 44.86 -53.75 74.42
CA PRO A 54 45.40 -54.26 73.17
C PRO A 54 44.49 -54.22 71.99
N GLY A 55 43.22 -54.07 72.27
CA GLY A 55 42.22 -53.94 71.20
C GLY A 55 41.72 -52.54 70.83
N GLY A 56 42.29 -51.49 71.50
CA GLY A 56 41.91 -50.15 71.19
C GLY A 56 42.20 -49.10 72.25
N VAL A 57 42.03 -47.85 71.89
CA VAL A 57 42.19 -46.61 72.68
C VAL A 57 40.89 -45.84 72.74
N THR A 58 40.55 -45.32 73.92
CA THR A 58 39.44 -44.45 74.13
C THR A 58 39.94 -43.07 74.60
N LEU A 59 39.66 -42.09 73.79
CA LEU A 59 39.94 -40.66 74.11
C LEU A 59 38.65 -39.94 74.51
N ALA A 60 38.70 -39.12 75.50
CA ALA A 60 37.61 -38.22 75.88
C ALA A 60 38.02 -36.80 75.77
N ASP A 61 37.03 -35.90 75.62
CA ASP A 61 37.23 -34.47 75.54
C ASP A 61 38.25 -34.08 74.47
N VAL A 62 38.14 -34.72 73.30
CA VAL A 62 39.06 -34.47 72.20
C VAL A 62 38.79 -33.14 71.47
N SER A 63 39.85 -32.38 71.37
CA SER A 63 39.82 -31.08 70.67
C SER A 63 41.06 -30.94 69.80
N LEU A 64 40.87 -30.75 68.53
CA LEU A 64 41.95 -30.66 67.55
C LEU A 64 41.87 -29.30 66.86
N GLY A 65 43.01 -28.66 66.62
CA GLY A 65 43.13 -27.30 66.04
C GLY A 65 43.27 -26.20 67.05
N PRO A 66 43.26 -24.96 66.68
CA PRO A 66 43.55 -23.78 67.56
C PRO A 66 42.64 -23.73 68.79
N VAL A 67 43.21 -23.42 69.95
CA VAL A 67 42.53 -23.40 71.23
C VAL A 67 41.27 -22.53 71.27
N ALA A 68 41.31 -21.38 70.65
CA ALA A 68 40.18 -20.44 70.62
C ALA A 68 39.01 -20.87 69.72
N ALA A 69 39.29 -21.71 68.70
CA ALA A 69 38.27 -22.12 67.76
C ALA A 69 38.63 -23.50 67.16
N PRO A 70 38.51 -24.58 67.92
CA PRO A 70 38.90 -25.91 67.46
C PRO A 70 38.12 -26.32 66.18
N GLU A 71 38.86 -26.95 65.29
CA GLU A 71 38.32 -27.36 63.98
C GLU A 71 37.54 -28.69 64.12
N PHE A 72 38.00 -29.56 65.12
CA PHE A 72 37.31 -30.77 65.47
C PHE A 72 37.21 -30.96 66.98
N THR A 73 36.09 -31.31 67.49
CA THR A 73 35.88 -31.70 68.88
C THR A 73 35.05 -32.98 68.92
N ALA A 74 35.32 -33.88 69.90
CA ALA A 74 34.48 -35.04 70.18
C ALA A 74 34.46 -35.28 71.67
N ASP A 75 33.32 -35.63 72.19
CA ASP A 75 33.24 -36.02 73.61
C ASP A 75 33.99 -37.32 73.82
N ARG A 76 33.97 -38.24 72.88
CA ARG A 76 34.60 -39.50 72.95
C ARG A 76 35.01 -40.06 71.62
N ILE A 77 36.23 -40.55 71.46
CA ILE A 77 36.72 -41.27 70.32
C ILE A 77 37.16 -42.65 70.78
N GLU A 78 36.60 -43.70 70.27
CA GLU A 78 37.03 -45.05 70.49
C GLU A 78 37.70 -45.61 69.19
N ALA A 79 38.99 -45.82 69.25
CA ALA A 79 39.74 -46.39 68.16
C ALA A 79 40.02 -47.86 68.44
N GLY A 80 39.39 -48.76 67.69
CA GLY A 80 39.67 -50.19 67.76
C GLY A 80 40.87 -50.50 66.91
N VAL A 81 41.80 -51.30 67.49
CA VAL A 81 43.04 -51.72 66.85
C VAL A 81 42.96 -53.20 66.52
N GLY A 82 43.00 -53.52 65.24
CA GLY A 82 43.21 -54.88 64.76
C GLY A 82 44.72 -55.18 64.57
N TRP A 83 45.13 -56.41 64.74
CA TRP A 83 46.49 -56.80 64.50
C TRP A 83 46.60 -57.67 63.26
N SER A 84 47.46 -57.30 62.31
CA SER A 84 47.67 -58.04 61.08
C SER A 84 49.10 -57.99 60.60
N PRO A 85 49.75 -59.08 60.54
CA PRO A 85 49.98 -60.16 61.50
C PRO A 85 50.85 -59.76 62.70
N LEU A 86 51.47 -58.63 62.71
CA LEU A 86 52.24 -58.01 63.84
C LEU A 86 52.28 -56.48 63.82
N ARG A 87 51.48 -55.87 62.90
CA ARG A 87 51.33 -54.40 62.82
C ARG A 87 49.98 -53.96 63.28
N PRO A 88 49.86 -53.01 64.23
CA PRO A 88 48.56 -52.44 64.61
C PRO A 88 47.99 -51.68 63.50
N ARG A 89 46.73 -51.87 63.25
CA ARG A 89 45.90 -51.07 62.26
C ARG A 89 44.62 -50.66 62.92
N ILE A 90 44.22 -49.43 62.74
CA ILE A 90 42.89 -48.94 63.14
C ILE A 90 41.92 -49.64 62.21
N ASP A 91 41.04 -50.46 62.76
CA ASP A 91 39.99 -51.17 62.00
C ASP A 91 38.58 -50.68 62.34
N ARG A 92 38.45 -50.01 63.50
CA ARG A 92 37.18 -49.39 63.94
C ARG A 92 37.41 -48.04 64.60
N VAL A 93 36.52 -47.09 64.32
CA VAL A 93 36.46 -45.75 64.94
C VAL A 93 35.04 -45.43 65.38
N VAL A 94 34.81 -45.15 66.63
CA VAL A 94 33.52 -44.66 67.14
C VAL A 94 33.72 -43.28 67.61
N LEU A 95 32.98 -42.33 67.02
CA LEU A 95 32.97 -40.94 67.37
C LEU A 95 31.63 -40.56 68.01
N THR A 96 31.71 -40.11 69.30
CA THR A 96 30.52 -39.69 70.05
C THR A 96 30.49 -38.13 70.15
N ARG A 97 29.44 -37.59 69.65
CA ARG A 97 29.18 -36.09 69.54
C ARG A 97 30.32 -35.36 68.89
N PRO A 98 30.89 -35.87 67.79
CA PRO A 98 31.89 -35.09 67.04
C PRO A 98 31.33 -33.80 66.51
N ARG A 99 32.11 -32.71 66.62
CA ARG A 99 31.83 -31.45 65.90
C ARG A 99 33.00 -31.22 64.97
N LEU A 100 32.68 -31.02 63.68
CA LEU A 100 33.64 -30.72 62.65
C LEU A 100 33.36 -29.31 62.15
N ARG A 101 34.33 -28.45 62.14
CA ARG A 101 34.27 -27.11 61.47
C ARG A 101 34.96 -27.19 60.11
N VAL A 102 34.25 -26.76 59.09
CA VAL A 102 34.72 -26.80 57.72
C VAL A 102 34.62 -25.38 57.17
N THR A 103 35.62 -24.95 56.43
CA THR A 103 35.54 -23.67 55.72
C THR A 103 35.51 -23.94 54.23
N LEU A 104 34.46 -23.52 53.56
CA LEU A 104 34.38 -23.48 52.11
C LEU A 104 34.84 -22.11 51.61
N ASN A 105 35.86 -22.10 50.81
CA ASN A 105 36.36 -20.89 50.13
C ASN A 105 36.44 -21.12 48.61
N GLN A 106 36.97 -20.13 47.90
CA GLN A 106 37.09 -20.20 46.43
C GLN A 106 38.07 -21.29 45.97
N SER A 107 39.01 -21.74 46.80
CA SER A 107 39.96 -22.80 46.51
C SER A 107 39.43 -24.19 46.85
N GLY A 108 38.29 -24.33 47.50
CA GLY A 108 37.67 -25.61 47.87
C GLY A 108 37.28 -25.72 49.31
N ILE A 109 37.21 -26.95 49.79
CA ILE A 109 36.93 -27.30 51.18
C ILE A 109 38.24 -27.28 51.96
N SER A 110 38.30 -26.46 53.00
CA SER A 110 39.44 -26.44 53.97
C SER A 110 39.00 -26.96 55.30
N LEU A 111 39.79 -27.86 55.86
CA LEU A 111 39.69 -28.39 57.16
C LEU A 111 40.70 -27.78 58.13
N GLY A 112 41.37 -26.71 57.68
CA GLY A 112 42.38 -25.97 58.42
C GLY A 112 43.61 -26.83 58.80
N SER A 113 44.03 -26.81 60.05
CA SER A 113 45.18 -27.59 60.51
C SER A 113 44.95 -29.12 60.40
N LEU A 114 43.68 -29.58 60.36
CA LEU A 114 43.35 -30.97 60.18
C LEU A 114 43.74 -31.53 58.83
N GLU A 115 44.03 -30.69 57.83
CA GLU A 115 44.53 -31.12 56.50
C GLU A 115 45.82 -31.90 56.61
N GLY A 116 46.66 -31.60 57.64
CA GLY A 116 47.89 -32.36 57.99
C GLY A 116 47.66 -33.77 58.42
N LEU A 117 46.44 -34.12 58.86
CA LEU A 117 46.05 -35.48 59.21
C LEU A 117 45.62 -36.35 58.03
N LEU A 118 45.33 -35.69 56.91
CA LEU A 118 44.97 -36.39 55.69
C LEU A 118 46.23 -36.79 54.94
N PRO A 119 46.23 -37.94 54.28
CA PRO A 119 47.37 -38.35 53.45
C PRO A 119 47.63 -37.24 52.40
N ALA A 120 48.90 -36.91 52.20
CA ALA A 120 49.29 -35.94 51.20
C ALA A 120 48.68 -36.31 49.82
N PRO A 121 48.19 -35.41 49.02
CA PRO A 121 47.60 -35.68 47.69
C PRO A 121 48.66 -36.30 46.81
N GLN A 122 48.64 -37.64 46.73
CA GLN A 122 49.51 -38.43 45.85
C GLN A 122 48.95 -38.34 44.44
N GLN A 123 49.78 -38.47 43.40
CA GLN A 123 49.38 -38.46 41.99
C GLN A 123 48.37 -39.52 41.56
N THR A 124 48.16 -40.55 42.41
CA THR A 124 47.12 -41.57 42.26
C THR A 124 46.12 -41.46 43.41
N ALA A 125 44.87 -41.25 43.04
CA ALA A 125 43.77 -41.20 44.00
C ALA A 125 43.66 -42.52 44.82
N GLN A 126 43.69 -42.46 46.12
CA GLN A 126 43.58 -43.66 46.99
C GLN A 126 42.11 -43.87 47.35
N PRO A 127 41.66 -45.13 47.38
CA PRO A 127 40.32 -45.47 47.82
C PRO A 127 40.17 -45.15 49.34
N LEU A 128 38.95 -44.90 49.77
CA LEU A 128 38.61 -44.73 51.18
C LEU A 128 39.20 -45.84 52.05
N PRO A 129 39.72 -45.54 53.22
CA PRO A 129 40.32 -46.56 54.11
C PRO A 129 39.31 -47.63 54.56
N ASP A 130 39.77 -48.86 54.70
CA ASP A 130 38.92 -49.97 55.10
C ASP A 130 38.79 -50.02 56.65
N ILE A 131 38.02 -49.04 57.19
CA ILE A 131 37.84 -48.85 58.66
C ILE A 131 36.33 -48.89 58.93
N ASP A 132 35.89 -49.58 59.93
CA ASP A 132 34.55 -49.56 60.48
C ASP A 132 34.39 -48.30 61.33
N VAL A 133 33.55 -47.35 60.83
CA VAL A 133 33.33 -46.01 61.43
C VAL A 133 31.91 -45.97 61.95
N ARG A 134 31.74 -45.50 63.20
CA ARG A 134 30.45 -45.19 63.81
C ARG A 134 30.47 -43.78 64.33
N ILE A 135 29.57 -42.95 63.80
CA ILE A 135 29.39 -41.54 64.22
C ILE A 135 28.05 -41.45 64.91
N VAL A 136 28.01 -40.92 66.15
CA VAL A 136 26.81 -40.79 66.94
C VAL A 136 26.64 -39.31 67.30
N ALA A 137 25.52 -38.73 66.95
CA ALA A 137 25.17 -37.32 67.22
C ALA A 137 26.26 -36.33 66.80
N GLY A 138 26.83 -36.59 65.61
CA GLY A 138 27.83 -35.67 65.00
C GLY A 138 27.21 -34.34 64.60
N ARG A 139 28.00 -33.26 64.65
CA ARG A 139 27.65 -31.94 64.20
C ARG A 139 28.72 -31.43 63.26
N ILE A 140 28.24 -30.79 62.16
CA ILE A 140 29.09 -30.09 61.19
C ILE A 140 28.76 -28.62 61.25
N VAL A 141 29.75 -27.76 61.28
CA VAL A 141 29.64 -26.33 61.15
C VAL A 141 30.47 -25.91 59.93
N ALA A 142 29.77 -25.56 58.86
CA ALA A 142 30.44 -25.13 57.64
C ALA A 142 30.32 -23.61 57.47
N ALA A 143 31.47 -22.90 57.49
CA ALA A 143 31.56 -21.52 57.15
C ALA A 143 31.65 -21.44 55.63
N THR A 144 30.70 -20.79 54.96
CA THR A 144 30.69 -20.61 53.51
C THR A 144 30.66 -19.12 53.16
N PRO A 145 31.05 -18.72 51.94
CA PRO A 145 30.92 -17.33 51.51
C PRO A 145 29.45 -16.79 51.54
N ALA A 146 28.51 -17.71 51.57
CA ALA A 146 27.08 -17.36 51.63
C ALA A 146 26.52 -17.26 53.05
N GLY A 147 27.24 -17.79 54.04
CA GLY A 147 26.80 -17.82 55.45
C GLY A 147 27.27 -19.07 56.15
N SER A 148 26.92 -19.20 57.43
CA SER A 148 27.27 -20.37 58.25
C SER A 148 26.13 -21.42 58.18
N LEU A 149 26.48 -22.66 57.90
CA LEU A 149 25.59 -23.80 57.88
C LEU A 149 25.94 -24.69 59.09
N THR A 150 24.94 -25.09 59.85
CA THR A 150 25.07 -26.09 60.92
C THR A 150 24.23 -27.33 60.58
N GLY A 151 24.70 -28.46 60.99
CA GLY A 151 23.94 -29.68 60.68
C GLY A 151 24.34 -30.84 61.63
N SER A 152 23.47 -31.84 61.65
CA SER A 152 23.70 -33.13 62.35
C SER A 152 24.08 -34.21 61.35
N PHE A 153 24.88 -35.16 61.81
CA PHE A 153 25.29 -36.28 61.02
C PHE A 153 25.49 -37.56 61.90
N ASP A 154 24.82 -38.60 61.50
CA ASP A 154 24.99 -39.95 62.12
C ASP A 154 25.32 -40.94 61.04
N GLY A 155 26.09 -41.94 61.37
CA GLY A 155 26.44 -43.00 60.42
C GLY A 155 27.21 -44.17 61.00
N SER A 156 27.16 -45.29 60.32
CA SER A 156 27.91 -46.47 60.75
C SER A 156 28.20 -47.38 59.56
N GLY A 157 29.28 -48.17 59.71
CA GLY A 157 29.67 -49.15 58.73
C GLY A 157 31.12 -49.02 58.24
N ARG A 158 31.53 -49.87 57.36
CA ARG A 158 32.87 -49.84 56.77
C ARG A 158 32.98 -48.71 55.76
N LEU A 159 33.92 -47.83 56.04
CA LEU A 159 34.05 -46.58 55.24
C LEU A 159 34.32 -46.88 53.78
N ARG A 160 35.08 -47.90 53.45
CA ARG A 160 35.37 -48.30 52.06
C ARG A 160 34.16 -48.92 51.35
N ALA A 161 33.36 -49.71 52.05
CA ALA A 161 32.16 -50.32 51.51
C ALA A 161 31.20 -50.75 52.61
N GLY A 162 29.99 -50.18 52.60
CA GLY A 162 28.93 -50.49 53.57
C GLY A 162 28.71 -49.45 54.65
N PHE A 163 29.39 -48.31 54.62
CA PHE A 163 29.03 -47.14 55.47
C PHE A 163 27.70 -46.55 55.04
N ARG A 164 26.83 -46.38 56.03
CA ARG A 164 25.54 -45.63 55.84
C ARG A 164 25.48 -44.50 56.82
N GLY A 165 25.47 -43.34 56.28
CA GLY A 165 25.32 -42.09 57.07
C GLY A 165 24.09 -41.31 56.61
N PHE A 166 23.51 -40.60 57.52
CA PHE A 166 22.40 -39.70 57.32
C PHE A 166 22.55 -38.45 58.17
N GLY A 167 22.05 -37.36 57.71
CA GLY A 167 22.14 -36.09 58.42
C GLY A 167 21.14 -35.10 58.01
N SER A 168 21.14 -33.99 58.72
CA SER A 168 20.34 -32.81 58.33
C SER A 168 21.20 -31.55 58.46
N ILE A 169 20.89 -30.59 57.65
CA ILE A 169 21.41 -29.23 57.75
C ILE A 169 20.30 -28.40 58.33
N ASP A 170 20.56 -27.64 59.38
CA ASP A 170 19.60 -26.81 60.05
C ASP A 170 19.17 -25.63 59.17
N ALA A 171 18.00 -25.03 59.43
CA ALA A 171 17.58 -23.82 58.81
C ALA A 171 18.56 -22.67 58.99
N ALA A 172 19.02 -22.07 57.94
CA ALA A 172 20.02 -21.02 57.96
C ALA A 172 19.77 -19.91 56.92
N PRO A 173 20.02 -18.66 57.30
CA PRO A 173 20.05 -17.59 56.31
C PRO A 173 21.33 -17.68 55.46
N LEU A 174 21.16 -17.54 54.16
CA LEU A 174 22.23 -17.57 53.18
C LEU A 174 22.18 -16.27 52.36
N ALA A 175 23.32 -15.65 52.13
CA ALA A 175 23.44 -14.47 51.29
C ALA A 175 24.68 -14.56 50.40
N LEU A 176 24.53 -14.48 49.11
CA LEU A 176 25.64 -14.54 48.17
C LEU A 176 25.33 -13.63 46.94
N ALA A 177 26.25 -12.77 46.60
CA ALA A 177 26.24 -11.98 45.38
C ALA A 177 24.91 -11.25 45.13
N GLY A 178 24.33 -10.61 46.12
CA GLY A 178 23.07 -9.89 46.01
C GLY A 178 21.81 -10.77 46.12
N CYS A 179 21.98 -12.08 46.37
CA CYS A 179 20.89 -12.98 46.70
C CYS A 179 20.82 -13.27 48.20
N ALA A 180 19.62 -13.33 48.73
CA ALA A 180 19.32 -13.77 50.08
C ALA A 180 18.33 -14.94 50.04
N ALA A 181 18.62 -16.01 50.76
CA ALA A 181 17.76 -17.17 50.89
C ALA A 181 17.78 -17.70 52.30
N THR A 182 16.74 -18.36 52.73
CA THR A 182 16.73 -19.14 53.97
C THR A 182 16.58 -20.60 53.61
N LEU A 183 17.58 -21.39 53.91
CA LEU A 183 17.48 -22.86 53.87
C LEU A 183 16.51 -23.30 54.94
N ALA A 184 15.43 -23.99 54.59
CA ALA A 184 14.43 -24.47 55.55
C ALA A 184 14.76 -25.86 56.10
N GLY A 185 16.06 -26.16 56.16
CA GLY A 185 16.57 -27.49 56.52
C GLY A 185 16.78 -28.41 55.31
N ALA A 186 17.86 -29.14 55.34
CA ALA A 186 18.10 -30.14 54.32
C ALA A 186 18.39 -31.51 54.95
N ARG A 187 18.13 -32.57 54.29
CA ARG A 187 18.46 -33.94 54.73
C ARG A 187 19.34 -34.55 53.67
N PHE A 188 20.34 -35.29 54.15
CA PHE A 188 21.21 -36.02 53.24
C PHE A 188 21.50 -37.42 53.79
N SER A 189 21.83 -38.33 52.88
CA SER A 189 22.31 -39.69 53.20
C SER A 189 23.50 -40.02 52.33
N VAL A 190 24.44 -40.68 52.87
CA VAL A 190 25.65 -41.18 52.24
C VAL A 190 25.71 -42.66 52.39
N THR A 191 25.97 -43.38 51.32
CA THR A 191 26.18 -44.85 51.38
C THR A 191 27.41 -45.15 50.52
N THR A 192 28.41 -45.82 51.12
CA THR A 192 29.61 -46.30 50.42
C THR A 192 29.41 -47.71 49.92
N GLY A 193 29.63 -47.91 48.68
CA GLY A 193 29.67 -49.23 47.99
C GLY A 193 31.14 -49.65 47.74
N ARG A 194 31.34 -50.78 47.10
CA ARG A 194 32.69 -51.25 46.72
C ARG A 194 33.24 -50.44 45.56
N ASP A 195 32.35 -50.10 44.63
CA ASP A 195 32.69 -49.45 43.36
C ASP A 195 32.21 -47.97 43.28
N ASP A 196 31.31 -47.54 44.21
CA ASP A 196 30.77 -46.18 44.26
C ASP A 196 30.38 -45.72 45.71
N THR A 197 30.32 -44.45 45.88
CA THR A 197 29.71 -43.78 47.02
C THR A 197 28.49 -42.99 46.57
N ALA A 198 27.32 -43.35 47.07
CA ALA A 198 26.07 -42.67 46.74
C ALA A 198 25.75 -41.60 47.82
N LEU A 199 25.48 -40.37 47.34
CA LEU A 199 25.01 -39.24 48.15
C LEU A 199 23.62 -38.85 47.68
N HIS A 200 22.65 -38.86 48.56
CA HIS A 200 21.32 -38.28 48.30
C HIS A 200 21.11 -37.11 49.25
N ALA A 201 20.72 -35.97 48.70
CA ALA A 201 20.41 -34.78 49.47
C ALA A 201 19.10 -34.17 48.97
N ARG A 202 18.30 -33.64 49.87
CA ARG A 202 17.06 -32.89 49.58
C ARG A 202 16.87 -31.79 50.60
N GLY A 203 16.31 -30.70 50.13
CA GLY A 203 16.02 -29.54 50.99
C GLY A 203 15.08 -28.58 50.30
N SER A 204 14.79 -27.48 50.94
CA SER A 204 13.96 -26.41 50.37
C SER A 204 14.44 -25.03 50.79
N PHE A 205 14.15 -24.07 49.93
CA PHE A 205 14.26 -22.64 50.21
C PHE A 205 12.86 -22.07 50.16
N PRO A 206 12.22 -21.70 51.27
CA PRO A 206 10.88 -21.08 51.26
C PRO A 206 10.83 -19.83 50.41
N ARG A 207 11.90 -19.07 50.39
CA ARG A 207 12.08 -17.88 49.56
C ARG A 207 13.56 -17.67 49.22
N VAL A 208 13.78 -17.39 47.96
CA VAL A 208 15.05 -16.87 47.44
C VAL A 208 14.81 -15.50 46.85
N ALA A 209 15.55 -14.50 47.24
CA ALA A 209 15.45 -13.14 46.73
C ALA A 209 16.80 -12.65 46.20
N CYS A 210 16.88 -12.26 44.95
CA CYS A 210 18.09 -11.81 44.26
C CYS A 210 17.78 -10.51 43.51
N ASN A 211 18.41 -9.39 43.94
CA ASN A 211 18.32 -8.11 43.21
C ASN A 211 16.85 -7.74 42.80
N GLY A 212 15.91 -7.85 43.73
CA GLY A 212 14.48 -7.56 43.48
C GLY A 212 13.69 -8.67 42.78
N ARG A 213 14.30 -9.81 42.51
CA ARG A 213 13.65 -11.03 41.95
C ARG A 213 13.41 -12.03 43.05
N THR A 214 12.29 -12.72 43.02
CA THR A 214 11.96 -13.68 44.07
C THR A 214 11.52 -15.04 43.51
N VAL A 215 11.95 -16.10 44.17
CA VAL A 215 11.50 -17.47 43.96
C VAL A 215 10.94 -17.99 45.26
N ALA A 216 9.71 -18.46 45.26
CA ALA A 216 9.06 -18.97 46.44
C ALA A 216 9.01 -20.51 46.41
N ALA A 217 9.13 -21.13 47.59
CA ALA A 217 8.96 -22.54 47.79
C ALA A 217 9.83 -23.43 46.87
N ALA A 218 11.13 -23.12 46.80
CA ALA A 218 12.06 -23.89 45.98
C ALA A 218 12.48 -25.17 46.74
N GLY A 219 11.96 -26.33 46.35
CA GLY A 219 12.43 -27.63 46.79
C GLY A 219 13.51 -28.17 45.85
N TRP A 220 14.48 -28.86 46.34
CA TRP A 220 15.55 -29.47 45.57
C TRP A 220 15.94 -30.87 46.05
N GLN A 221 16.41 -31.68 45.11
CA GLN A 221 16.96 -33.02 45.40
C GLN A 221 18.22 -33.22 44.53
N ILE A 222 19.23 -33.82 45.09
CA ILE A 222 20.49 -34.19 44.45
C ILE A 222 20.77 -35.65 44.77
N ALA A 223 21.09 -36.41 43.76
CA ALA A 223 21.63 -37.75 43.92
C ALA A 223 22.99 -37.82 43.19
N ALA A 224 24.06 -38.00 43.94
CA ALA A 224 25.41 -38.06 43.40
C ALA A 224 26.05 -39.40 43.59
N THR A 225 26.85 -39.84 42.66
CA THR A 225 27.69 -41.04 42.74
C THR A 225 29.14 -40.66 42.53
N LEU A 226 29.97 -41.10 43.42
CA LEU A 226 31.42 -40.87 43.44
C LEU A 226 32.14 -42.23 43.45
N PRO A 227 33.22 -42.40 42.70
CA PRO A 227 34.04 -43.61 42.86
C PRO A 227 34.66 -43.61 44.24
N PRO A 228 35.17 -44.74 44.68
CA PRO A 228 35.82 -44.91 46.01
C PRO A 228 37.00 -43.96 46.22
N THR A 229 37.62 -43.53 45.11
CA THR A 229 38.74 -42.56 45.10
C THR A 229 38.27 -41.09 45.31
N LEU A 230 36.97 -40.83 45.22
CA LEU A 230 36.35 -39.48 45.33
C LEU A 230 36.94 -38.40 44.35
N ASP A 231 37.59 -38.85 43.29
CA ASP A 231 38.32 -38.03 42.37
C ASP A 231 37.44 -37.49 41.23
N ARG A 232 36.30 -38.10 41.01
CA ARG A 232 35.28 -37.66 40.04
C ARG A 232 33.90 -37.82 40.62
N TYR A 233 32.96 -37.14 40.07
CA TYR A 233 31.56 -37.28 40.50
C TYR A 233 30.59 -37.18 39.33
N ALA A 234 29.50 -37.88 39.47
CA ALA A 234 28.31 -37.71 38.65
C ALA A 234 27.13 -37.53 39.58
N ALA A 235 26.26 -36.59 39.24
CA ALA A 235 25.08 -36.27 40.02
C ALA A 235 23.87 -36.06 39.14
N THR A 236 22.70 -36.42 39.66
CA THR A 236 21.43 -35.98 39.10
C THR A 236 20.81 -35.00 40.11
N PHE A 237 20.16 -33.99 39.57
CA PHE A 237 19.48 -32.98 40.39
C PHE A 237 18.07 -32.72 39.90
N THR A 238 17.18 -32.40 40.83
CA THR A 238 15.84 -31.89 40.53
C THR A 238 15.57 -30.70 41.43
N ALA A 239 14.94 -29.67 40.89
CA ALA A 239 14.45 -28.54 41.64
C ALA A 239 13.04 -28.18 41.18
N ALA A 240 12.18 -27.82 42.10
CA ALA A 240 10.83 -27.38 41.81
C ALA A 240 10.48 -26.19 42.70
N THR A 241 9.82 -25.20 42.13
CA THR A 241 9.38 -24.00 42.83
C THR A 241 7.89 -23.81 42.72
N GLY A 242 7.26 -23.17 43.72
CA GLY A 242 5.87 -22.80 43.66
C GLY A 242 5.67 -21.56 42.77
N ARG A 243 6.33 -20.49 43.07
CA ARG A 243 6.20 -19.21 42.33
C ARG A 243 7.56 -18.62 42.02
N LEU A 244 7.72 -18.26 40.78
CA LEU A 244 8.88 -17.49 40.31
C LEU A 244 8.44 -16.06 40.02
N ASP A 245 9.13 -15.07 40.59
CA ASP A 245 9.07 -13.66 40.23
C ASP A 245 10.51 -13.17 39.96
N ALA A 246 10.86 -13.14 38.72
CA ALA A 246 12.18 -12.72 38.25
C ALA A 246 12.12 -11.32 37.62
N GLY A 247 11.37 -10.40 38.22
CA GLY A 247 11.16 -9.05 37.75
C GLY A 247 10.21 -9.01 36.54
N SER A 248 10.74 -9.00 35.35
CA SER A 248 9.92 -9.00 34.13
C SER A 248 9.30 -10.35 33.78
N ILE A 249 9.81 -11.45 34.35
CA ILE A 249 9.33 -12.81 34.10
C ILE A 249 8.69 -13.37 35.38
N ARG A 250 7.47 -13.86 35.26
CA ARG A 250 6.73 -14.56 36.32
C ARG A 250 6.29 -15.93 35.83
N ALA A 251 6.30 -16.91 36.73
CA ALA A 251 5.73 -18.24 36.47
C ALA A 251 5.05 -18.80 37.71
N ALA A 252 4.02 -19.62 37.51
CA ALA A 252 3.35 -20.30 38.59
C ALA A 252 4.24 -21.37 39.25
N THR A 253 4.94 -22.11 38.40
CA THR A 253 5.90 -23.11 38.85
C THR A 253 7.11 -23.15 37.93
N LEU A 254 8.25 -23.49 38.52
CA LEU A 254 9.48 -23.85 37.79
C LEU A 254 9.90 -25.26 38.23
N THR A 255 10.19 -26.10 37.27
CA THR A 255 10.86 -27.39 37.52
C THR A 255 12.16 -27.45 36.72
N LEU A 256 13.21 -27.89 37.35
CA LEU A 256 14.52 -28.08 36.75
C LEU A 256 15.00 -29.48 37.13
N SER A 257 15.40 -30.26 36.19
CA SER A 257 16.05 -31.55 36.38
C SER A 257 17.25 -31.69 35.45
N GLY A 258 18.20 -32.45 35.85
CA GLY A 258 19.39 -32.63 35.05
C GLY A 258 20.40 -33.60 35.66
N ASP A 259 21.50 -33.73 34.96
CA ASP A 259 22.69 -34.44 35.39
C ASP A 259 23.90 -33.50 35.38
N ALA A 260 24.88 -33.85 36.18
CA ALA A 260 26.17 -33.15 36.30
C ALA A 260 27.30 -34.17 36.46
N ALA A 261 28.36 -33.96 35.74
CA ALA A 261 29.56 -34.78 35.86
C ALA A 261 30.82 -33.91 35.80
N ALA A 262 31.82 -34.25 36.61
CA ALA A 262 33.12 -33.61 36.54
C ALA A 262 34.23 -34.57 36.96
N ALA A 263 35.42 -34.38 36.38
CA ALA A 263 36.60 -35.22 36.64
C ALA A 263 37.32 -34.88 37.94
N SER A 264 36.98 -33.75 38.59
CA SER A 264 37.45 -33.37 39.92
C SER A 264 36.55 -32.24 40.45
N LEU A 265 36.70 -31.82 41.67
CA LEU A 265 35.97 -30.72 42.29
C LEU A 265 36.25 -29.34 41.61
N THR A 266 37.41 -29.21 40.99
CA THR A 266 37.83 -28.01 40.29
C THR A 266 37.69 -28.08 38.76
N ALA A 267 37.42 -29.27 38.24
CA ALA A 267 37.25 -29.49 36.81
C ALA A 267 35.92 -28.89 36.30
N PRO A 268 35.82 -28.63 35.01
CA PRO A 268 34.58 -28.19 34.42
C PRO A 268 33.45 -29.21 34.65
N ILE A 269 32.31 -28.72 35.10
CA ILE A 269 31.09 -29.49 35.30
C ILE A 269 30.31 -29.46 33.97
N ALA A 270 29.92 -30.61 33.47
CA ALA A 270 29.10 -30.72 32.29
C ALA A 270 27.92 -31.67 32.56
N GLY A 271 26.84 -31.41 31.89
CA GLY A 271 25.62 -32.20 32.04
C GLY A 271 24.49 -31.75 31.13
N ARG A 272 23.36 -32.41 31.26
CA ARG A 272 22.13 -32.08 30.57
C ARG A 272 21.11 -31.52 31.57
N PHE A 273 20.17 -30.74 31.07
CA PHE A 273 19.08 -30.22 31.90
C PHE A 273 17.76 -30.24 31.15
N ASP A 274 16.67 -30.33 31.90
CA ASP A 274 15.28 -30.09 31.47
C ASP A 274 14.68 -29.06 32.43
N LEU A 275 14.43 -27.85 31.91
CA LEU A 275 13.79 -26.74 32.61
C LEU A 275 12.36 -26.57 32.08
N ARG A 276 11.40 -26.46 32.98
CA ARG A 276 10.00 -26.19 32.63
C ARG A 276 9.42 -25.11 33.53
N LEU A 277 8.69 -24.21 32.89
CA LEU A 277 7.89 -23.16 33.54
C LEU A 277 6.44 -23.40 33.21
N ALA A 278 5.58 -23.31 34.19
CA ALA A 278 4.13 -23.27 33.97
C ALA A 278 3.61 -21.86 34.16
N ASP A 279 2.61 -21.48 33.35
CA ASP A 279 1.97 -20.17 33.33
C ASP A 279 2.99 -19.02 33.35
N ALA A 280 3.92 -19.09 32.41
CA ALA A 280 4.96 -18.08 32.24
C ALA A 280 4.39 -16.76 31.70
N ILE A 281 4.72 -15.66 32.35
CA ILE A 281 4.28 -14.30 31.99
C ILE A 281 5.52 -13.42 31.87
N ALA A 282 5.65 -12.77 30.73
CA ALA A 282 6.62 -11.70 30.44
C ALA A 282 5.87 -10.47 29.95
N PRO A 283 6.47 -9.27 29.83
CA PRO A 283 5.75 -8.02 29.53
C PRO A 283 4.88 -8.04 28.28
N SER A 284 5.27 -8.79 27.27
CA SER A 284 4.53 -8.93 26.00
C SER A 284 4.19 -10.37 25.62
N LEU A 285 4.46 -11.34 26.50
CA LEU A 285 4.35 -12.76 26.21
C LEU A 285 3.78 -13.50 27.43
N ARG A 286 2.82 -14.37 27.18
CA ARG A 286 2.32 -15.36 28.15
C ARG A 286 2.41 -16.73 27.52
N ALA A 287 2.72 -17.76 28.29
CA ALA A 287 2.74 -19.13 27.82
C ALA A 287 2.20 -20.05 28.91
N LYS A 288 1.38 -21.02 28.54
CA LYS A 288 0.91 -22.07 29.45
C LYS A 288 2.07 -22.91 29.94
N SER A 289 3.00 -23.23 29.06
CA SER A 289 4.24 -23.87 29.42
C SER A 289 5.42 -23.32 28.59
N ALA A 290 6.56 -23.17 29.24
CA ALA A 290 7.84 -22.93 28.59
C ALA A 290 8.83 -23.99 29.04
N SER A 291 9.58 -24.53 28.09
CA SER A 291 10.58 -25.57 28.40
C SER A 291 11.91 -25.29 27.73
N ALA A 292 13.00 -25.70 28.38
CA ALA A 292 14.33 -25.67 27.80
C ALA A 292 15.04 -26.97 28.11
N ARG A 293 15.45 -27.69 27.09
CA ARG A 293 16.21 -28.95 27.21
C ARG A 293 17.53 -28.83 26.51
N GLY A 294 18.58 -29.18 27.18
CA GLY A 294 19.89 -29.02 26.59
C GLY A 294 21.04 -29.58 27.42
N SER A 295 22.21 -29.13 27.06
CA SER A 295 23.45 -29.45 27.78
C SER A 295 24.08 -28.14 28.27
N TYR A 296 24.84 -28.28 29.33
CA TYR A 296 25.59 -27.16 29.89
C TYR A 296 27.01 -27.57 30.23
N ARG A 297 27.90 -26.61 30.25
CA ARG A 297 29.27 -26.73 30.77
C ARG A 297 29.58 -25.51 31.62
N PHE A 298 30.07 -25.72 32.81
CA PHE A 298 30.49 -24.67 33.75
C PHE A 298 31.92 -24.94 34.22
N ALA A 299 32.79 -23.97 34.06
CA ALA A 299 34.18 -24.04 34.52
C ALA A 299 34.35 -23.17 35.79
N PRO A 300 34.42 -23.76 36.98
CA PRO A 300 34.49 -23.02 38.24
C PRO A 300 35.69 -22.07 38.35
N ALA A 301 36.83 -22.49 37.87
CA ALA A 301 38.09 -21.71 37.94
C ALA A 301 38.03 -20.39 37.17
N THR A 302 37.42 -20.39 35.98
CA THR A 302 37.30 -19.22 35.10
C THR A 302 35.94 -18.55 35.21
N ARG A 303 35.00 -19.13 35.93
CA ARG A 303 33.57 -18.74 35.98
C ARG A 303 32.92 -18.72 34.60
N ALA A 304 33.48 -19.44 33.62
CA ALA A 304 32.91 -19.53 32.29
C ALA A 304 31.79 -20.56 32.27
N ALA A 305 30.71 -20.23 31.60
CA ALA A 305 29.57 -21.12 31.43
C ALA A 305 29.14 -21.14 29.94
N SER A 306 28.78 -22.31 29.48
CA SER A 306 28.15 -22.43 28.16
C SER A 306 26.97 -23.40 28.22
N THR A 307 25.98 -23.16 27.38
CA THR A 307 24.79 -24.00 27.27
C THR A 307 24.29 -24.04 25.84
N THR A 308 23.81 -25.21 25.44
CA THR A 308 23.03 -25.39 24.23
C THR A 308 21.70 -26.01 24.61
N ALA A 309 20.59 -25.43 24.17
CA ALA A 309 19.28 -25.92 24.57
C ALA A 309 18.25 -25.71 23.44
N ARG A 310 17.34 -26.65 23.34
CA ARG A 310 16.09 -26.43 22.61
C ARG A 310 15.06 -25.84 23.54
N VAL A 311 14.60 -24.62 23.21
CA VAL A 311 13.57 -23.91 23.94
C VAL A 311 12.24 -24.12 23.24
N ALA A 312 11.19 -24.40 23.99
CA ALA A 312 9.83 -24.50 23.45
C ALA A 312 8.82 -23.76 24.34
N LEU A 313 7.84 -23.15 23.69
CA LEU A 313 6.71 -22.47 24.31
C LEU A 313 5.43 -23.09 23.79
N ASP A 314 4.51 -23.46 24.66
CA ASP A 314 3.22 -24.03 24.31
C ASP A 314 2.08 -23.19 24.91
N GLY A 315 0.99 -23.06 24.12
CA GLY A 315 -0.13 -22.23 24.51
C GLY A 315 0.28 -20.78 24.75
N ALA A 316 1.25 -20.30 23.98
CA ALA A 316 1.76 -18.95 24.12
C ALA A 316 0.82 -17.92 23.49
N ALA A 317 0.78 -16.73 24.10
CA ALA A 317 0.07 -15.56 23.57
C ALA A 317 0.98 -14.33 23.70
N ALA A 318 1.05 -13.54 22.64
CA ALA A 318 1.88 -12.34 22.61
C ALA A 318 1.06 -11.08 22.33
N THR A 319 1.48 -9.97 22.90
CA THR A 319 0.94 -8.65 22.57
C THR A 319 1.78 -8.01 21.49
N ILE A 320 1.21 -7.84 20.29
CA ILE A 320 1.89 -7.17 19.18
C ILE A 320 1.63 -5.67 19.26
N PRO A 321 2.67 -4.81 19.24
CA PRO A 321 2.51 -3.37 19.15
C PRO A 321 2.02 -2.97 17.75
N ASP A 322 0.71 -2.87 17.54
CA ASP A 322 0.10 -2.57 16.24
C ASP A 322 -0.25 -1.08 16.04
N ALA A 323 0.18 -0.20 16.93
CA ALA A 323 -0.10 1.23 16.86
C ALA A 323 0.40 1.87 15.54
N ALA A 324 1.55 1.45 15.03
CA ALA A 324 2.08 1.92 13.75
C ALA A 324 1.22 1.42 12.57
N LEU A 325 0.83 0.14 12.58
CA LEU A 325 -0.06 -0.44 11.57
C LEU A 325 -1.44 0.24 11.57
N ARG A 326 -2.02 0.53 12.74
CA ARG A 326 -3.29 1.25 12.84
C ARG A 326 -3.18 2.69 12.34
N ARG A 327 -2.06 3.39 12.58
CA ARG A 327 -1.81 4.71 12.00
C ARG A 327 -1.71 4.62 10.49
N ALA A 328 -0.93 3.69 9.96
CA ALA A 328 -0.78 3.46 8.53
C ALA A 328 -2.12 3.10 7.87
N SER A 329 -2.94 2.22 8.49
CA SER A 329 -4.27 1.86 7.98
C SER A 329 -5.21 3.08 7.92
N ARG A 330 -5.21 3.93 8.94
CA ARG A 330 -6.01 5.17 8.94
C ARG A 330 -5.56 6.13 7.83
N SER A 331 -4.26 6.29 7.64
CA SER A 331 -3.71 7.13 6.56
C SER A 331 -3.99 6.56 5.16
N ALA A 332 -4.21 5.26 5.05
CA ALA A 332 -4.55 4.56 3.82
C ALA A 332 -6.07 4.52 3.53
N ALA A 333 -6.89 5.29 4.26
CA ALA A 333 -8.34 5.31 4.07
C ALA A 333 -8.71 5.64 2.61
N GLY A 334 -9.69 4.91 2.05
CA GLY A 334 -10.10 5.05 0.66
C GLY A 334 -9.14 4.43 -0.37
N THR A 335 -8.07 3.76 0.07
CA THR A 335 -7.12 3.05 -0.79
C THR A 335 -7.07 1.55 -0.49
N LEU A 336 -6.49 0.79 -1.42
CA LEU A 336 -6.20 -0.65 -1.25
C LEU A 336 -5.31 -0.96 -0.04
N GLY A 337 -4.55 0.03 0.44
CA GLY A 337 -3.69 -0.14 1.60
C GLY A 337 -4.47 -0.45 2.86
N ARG A 338 -5.64 0.16 3.05
CA ARG A 338 -6.46 -0.05 4.24
C ARG A 338 -6.90 -1.50 4.44
N PRO A 339 -7.61 -2.16 3.49
CA PRO A 339 -8.03 -3.55 3.68
C PRO A 339 -6.85 -4.52 3.83
N LEU A 340 -5.72 -4.27 3.15
CA LEU A 340 -4.50 -5.08 3.30
C LEU A 340 -3.91 -4.92 4.71
N LEU A 341 -3.73 -3.71 5.20
CA LEU A 341 -3.17 -3.44 6.53
C LEU A 341 -4.11 -3.91 7.66
N ASP A 342 -5.43 -3.70 7.52
CA ASP A 342 -6.42 -4.15 8.50
C ASP A 342 -6.44 -5.69 8.58
N ARG A 343 -6.36 -6.37 7.43
CA ARG A 343 -6.28 -7.83 7.37
C ARG A 343 -4.97 -8.35 7.97
N LEU A 344 -3.84 -7.72 7.61
CA LEU A 344 -2.53 -8.07 8.17
C LEU A 344 -2.52 -7.93 9.69
N ALA A 345 -3.00 -6.80 10.21
CA ALA A 345 -3.10 -6.56 11.64
C ALA A 345 -4.07 -7.52 12.34
N GLY A 346 -5.20 -7.82 11.71
CA GLY A 346 -6.19 -8.79 12.20
C GLY A 346 -5.64 -10.20 12.30
N GLN A 347 -4.99 -10.68 11.24
CA GLN A 347 -4.38 -12.02 11.21
C GLN A 347 -3.16 -12.11 12.10
N GLY A 348 -2.34 -11.05 12.16
CA GLY A 348 -1.23 -10.97 13.10
C GLY A 348 -1.70 -11.09 14.56
N ARG A 349 -2.75 -10.39 14.94
CA ARG A 349 -3.37 -10.51 16.29
C ARG A 349 -3.96 -11.90 16.52
N ALA A 350 -4.59 -12.51 15.51
CA ALA A 350 -5.11 -13.87 15.61
C ALA A 350 -3.99 -14.88 15.82
N ALA A 351 -2.87 -14.73 15.11
CA ALA A 351 -1.69 -15.56 15.29
C ALA A 351 -1.06 -15.39 16.66
N ALA A 352 -1.03 -14.17 17.18
CA ALA A 352 -0.44 -13.87 18.49
C ALA A 352 -1.29 -14.29 19.68
N ARG A 353 -2.58 -14.60 19.51
CA ARG A 353 -3.47 -15.01 20.62
C ARG A 353 -3.16 -16.41 21.17
N SER A 354 -2.70 -17.32 20.32
CA SER A 354 -2.36 -18.68 20.71
C SER A 354 -1.39 -19.28 19.70
N PHE A 355 -0.21 -19.60 20.16
CA PHE A 355 0.83 -20.24 19.33
C PHE A 355 1.73 -21.15 20.16
N ALA A 356 2.40 -22.06 19.48
CA ALA A 356 3.56 -22.78 19.97
C ALA A 356 4.81 -22.26 19.25
N ALA A 357 5.92 -22.18 19.96
CA ALA A 357 7.19 -21.77 19.39
C ALA A 357 8.32 -22.70 19.87
N SER A 358 9.32 -22.94 19.02
CA SER A 358 10.54 -23.62 19.42
C SER A 358 11.76 -23.02 18.73
N ALA A 359 12.90 -23.03 19.41
CA ALA A 359 14.17 -22.54 18.86
C ALA A 359 15.33 -23.29 19.52
N ASP A 360 16.44 -23.38 18.82
CA ASP A 360 17.71 -23.84 19.36
C ASP A 360 18.51 -22.62 19.84
N VAL A 361 18.90 -22.64 21.10
CA VAL A 361 19.63 -21.55 21.77
C VAL A 361 20.97 -22.08 22.24
N ALA A 362 22.03 -21.33 21.93
CA ALA A 362 23.30 -21.53 22.62
C ALA A 362 23.69 -20.23 23.33
N ALA A 363 24.18 -20.34 24.53
CA ALA A 363 24.65 -19.21 25.32
C ALA A 363 26.01 -19.51 25.95
N ALA A 364 26.84 -18.50 26.05
CA ALA A 364 28.11 -18.55 26.70
C ALA A 364 28.33 -17.31 27.56
N LEU A 365 28.90 -17.48 28.71
CA LEU A 365 29.33 -16.45 29.63
C LEU A 365 30.82 -16.66 29.92
N ASP A 366 31.62 -15.65 29.68
CA ASP A 366 33.06 -15.64 30.00
C ASP A 366 33.50 -14.23 30.45
N ALA A 367 34.80 -14.02 30.56
CA ALA A 367 35.36 -12.74 30.94
C ALA A 367 35.04 -11.60 29.94
N ALA A 368 34.74 -11.93 28.68
CA ALA A 368 34.35 -10.98 27.66
C ALA A 368 32.85 -10.62 27.68
N GLY A 369 32.06 -11.28 28.53
CA GLY A 369 30.64 -11.05 28.74
C GLY A 369 29.74 -12.17 28.24
N ALA A 370 28.46 -11.93 28.32
CA ALA A 370 27.44 -12.89 27.89
C ALA A 370 27.22 -12.84 26.38
N ARG A 371 27.23 -14.00 25.73
CA ARG A 371 26.93 -14.17 24.30
C ARG A 371 25.87 -15.24 24.14
N GLY A 372 24.97 -15.06 23.18
CA GLY A 372 23.94 -16.04 22.87
C GLY A 372 23.71 -16.16 21.38
N THR A 373 23.33 -17.35 20.94
CA THR A 373 22.82 -17.57 19.57
C THR A 373 21.45 -18.21 19.63
N LEU A 374 20.57 -17.80 18.72
CA LEU A 374 19.25 -18.37 18.52
C LEU A 374 19.14 -18.79 17.07
N ALA A 375 18.78 -20.03 16.85
CA ALA A 375 18.65 -20.62 15.53
C ALA A 375 17.37 -21.46 15.42
N GLY A 376 16.89 -21.68 14.20
CA GLY A 376 15.79 -22.60 13.94
C GLY A 376 14.48 -22.22 14.64
N LEU A 377 14.23 -20.92 14.86
CA LEU A 377 12.97 -20.47 15.45
C LEU A 377 11.80 -20.86 14.55
N THR A 378 10.92 -21.66 15.10
CA THR A 378 9.65 -22.01 14.47
C THR A 378 8.50 -21.54 15.35
N VAL A 379 7.50 -20.91 14.75
CA VAL A 379 6.26 -20.51 15.43
C VAL A 379 5.08 -21.09 14.65
N ARG A 380 4.17 -21.74 15.36
CA ARG A 380 2.96 -22.32 14.80
C ARG A 380 1.76 -21.83 15.60
N ALA A 381 0.97 -20.95 14.99
CA ALA A 381 -0.21 -20.39 15.62
C ALA A 381 -1.45 -21.27 15.42
N ALA A 382 -2.36 -21.23 16.37
CA ALA A 382 -3.66 -21.91 16.28
C ALA A 382 -4.51 -21.39 15.09
N SER A 383 -4.25 -20.16 14.63
CA SER A 383 -4.85 -19.60 13.40
C SER A 383 -4.35 -20.25 12.11
N GLY A 384 -3.37 -21.15 12.17
CA GLY A 384 -2.68 -21.75 11.02
C GLY A 384 -1.52 -20.91 10.48
N ALA A 385 -1.21 -19.76 11.09
CA ALA A 385 -0.04 -18.98 10.73
C ALA A 385 1.24 -19.67 11.24
N ARG A 386 2.31 -19.60 10.45
CA ARG A 386 3.61 -20.15 10.77
C ARG A 386 4.71 -19.15 10.45
N LEU A 387 5.76 -19.19 11.28
CA LEU A 387 7.03 -18.52 11.03
C LEU A 387 8.12 -19.55 11.17
N ASP A 388 8.97 -19.66 10.18
CA ASP A 388 10.14 -20.54 10.17
C ASP A 388 11.37 -19.67 9.89
N GLN A 389 12.29 -19.59 10.85
CA GLN A 389 13.57 -18.88 10.73
C GLN A 389 14.60 -19.79 10.10
N THR A 390 15.38 -19.24 9.17
CA THR A 390 16.58 -19.85 8.59
C THR A 390 17.81 -19.06 9.00
N GLY A 391 18.90 -19.73 9.35
CA GLY A 391 20.09 -19.06 9.86
C GLY A 391 20.04 -18.82 11.37
N GLN A 392 20.77 -17.83 11.85
CA GLN A 392 20.96 -17.59 13.29
C GLN A 392 20.92 -16.10 13.68
N VAL A 393 20.54 -15.84 14.92
CA VAL A 393 20.69 -14.54 15.58
C VAL A 393 21.74 -14.68 16.67
N GLU A 394 22.80 -13.91 16.58
CA GLU A 394 23.83 -13.79 17.59
C GLU A 394 23.54 -12.56 18.47
N ILE A 395 23.55 -12.74 19.78
CA ILE A 395 23.27 -11.69 20.77
C ILE A 395 24.54 -11.49 21.60
N THR A 396 24.96 -10.25 21.70
CA THR A 396 26.13 -9.84 22.49
C THR A 396 25.77 -8.65 23.38
N PRO A 397 26.58 -8.25 24.35
CA PRO A 397 26.33 -7.04 25.12
C PRO A 397 26.25 -5.75 24.28
N ALA A 398 26.96 -5.69 23.15
CA ALA A 398 26.93 -4.57 22.21
C ALA A 398 25.70 -4.56 21.31
N GLY A 399 24.91 -5.64 21.27
CA GLY A 399 23.73 -5.74 20.41
C GLY A 399 23.50 -7.13 19.82
N PHE A 400 22.91 -7.20 18.65
CA PHE A 400 22.64 -8.48 17.97
C PHE A 400 23.02 -8.45 16.49
N VAL A 401 23.35 -9.64 15.96
CA VAL A 401 23.61 -9.88 14.55
C VAL A 401 22.66 -10.96 14.05
N LEU A 402 21.90 -10.66 13.02
CA LEU A 402 21.05 -11.62 12.30
C LEU A 402 21.77 -12.07 11.03
N ARG A 403 21.90 -13.38 10.80
CA ARG A 403 22.36 -13.98 9.54
C ARG A 403 21.37 -15.02 9.07
N GLY A 404 20.85 -14.83 7.85
CA GLY A 404 19.88 -15.74 7.26
C GLY A 404 18.53 -15.09 7.00
N GLY A 405 17.42 -15.72 7.39
CA GLY A 405 16.11 -15.19 7.06
C GLY A 405 14.96 -15.78 7.86
N ALA A 406 13.76 -15.50 7.39
CA ALA A 406 12.54 -16.06 7.94
C ALA A 406 11.45 -16.17 6.87
N THR A 407 10.62 -17.19 6.98
CA THR A 407 9.42 -17.33 6.18
C THR A 407 8.19 -17.22 7.08
N ILE A 408 7.27 -16.36 6.73
CA ILE A 408 5.96 -16.23 7.37
C ILE A 408 4.91 -16.69 6.37
N ALA A 409 4.00 -17.58 6.77
CA ALA A 409 2.96 -18.08 5.88
C ALA A 409 1.75 -18.62 6.68
N GLY A 410 0.63 -18.85 5.99
CA GLY A 410 -0.55 -19.48 6.57
C GLY A 410 -1.41 -18.55 7.41
N GLY A 411 -2.52 -19.06 7.98
CA GLY A 411 -3.44 -18.28 8.81
C GLY A 411 -4.05 -17.06 8.12
N GLY A 412 -4.10 -17.04 6.76
CA GLY A 412 -4.57 -15.89 6.00
C GLY A 412 -3.57 -14.74 5.88
N LEU A 413 -2.35 -14.90 6.37
CA LEU A 413 -1.22 -13.97 6.16
C LEU A 413 -0.62 -14.14 4.75
N PRO A 414 0.01 -13.10 4.18
CA PRO A 414 0.81 -13.26 2.98
C PRO A 414 2.00 -14.20 3.27
N GLN A 415 2.41 -14.96 2.25
CA GLN A 415 3.68 -15.66 2.33
C GLN A 415 4.81 -14.65 2.14
N LEU A 416 5.48 -14.32 3.23
CA LEU A 416 6.62 -13.41 3.26
C LEU A 416 7.91 -14.22 3.44
N VAL A 417 8.87 -13.96 2.60
CA VAL A 417 10.23 -14.51 2.71
C VAL A 417 11.19 -13.36 2.91
N LEU A 418 11.82 -13.34 4.07
CA LEU A 418 12.89 -12.42 4.43
C LEU A 418 14.21 -13.19 4.35
N ALA A 419 15.22 -12.62 3.72
CA ALA A 419 16.57 -13.16 3.68
C ALA A 419 17.58 -12.02 3.73
N GLY A 420 18.66 -12.19 4.51
CA GLY A 420 19.71 -11.18 4.61
C GLY A 420 20.48 -11.24 5.91
N ASP A 421 21.44 -10.33 6.03
CA ASP A 421 22.30 -10.17 7.17
C ASP A 421 22.14 -8.77 7.75
N GLY A 422 22.00 -8.68 9.07
CA GLY A 422 21.82 -7.42 9.76
C GLY A 422 22.47 -7.41 11.12
N ALA A 423 22.89 -6.26 11.55
CA ALA A 423 23.44 -6.07 12.88
C ALA A 423 22.83 -4.80 13.52
N TRP A 424 22.59 -4.87 14.80
CA TRP A 424 22.27 -3.75 15.65
C TRP A 424 23.33 -3.68 16.74
N ARG A 425 24.21 -2.69 16.68
CA ARG A 425 25.29 -2.52 17.63
C ARG A 425 25.33 -1.06 18.09
N ASP A 426 25.42 -0.85 19.38
CA ASP A 426 25.54 0.47 20.01
C ASP A 426 24.47 1.48 19.54
N GLY A 427 23.23 0.99 19.33
CA GLY A 427 22.12 1.80 18.85
C GLY A 427 22.09 2.06 17.35
N LEU A 428 23.03 1.51 16.59
CA LEU A 428 23.14 1.66 15.13
C LEU A 428 22.78 0.36 14.42
N ALA A 429 21.93 0.46 13.41
CA ALA A 429 21.57 -0.65 12.53
C ALA A 429 22.51 -0.71 11.33
N SER A 430 22.89 -1.89 10.89
CA SER A 430 23.58 -2.11 9.62
C SER A 430 23.15 -3.43 9.00
N GLY A 431 23.22 -3.55 7.68
CA GLY A 431 22.93 -4.81 7.02
C GLY A 431 22.35 -4.67 5.63
N SER A 432 22.06 -5.83 5.05
CA SER A 432 21.38 -5.96 3.79
C SER A 432 20.40 -7.13 3.83
N GLY A 433 19.27 -7.00 3.14
CA GLY A 433 18.28 -8.06 3.09
C GLY A 433 17.28 -7.87 1.98
N THR A 434 16.57 -8.95 1.70
CA THR A 434 15.49 -8.99 0.71
C THR A 434 14.19 -9.45 1.38
N LEU A 435 13.09 -8.83 0.99
CA LEU A 435 11.75 -9.21 1.37
C LEU A 435 10.96 -9.52 0.11
N THR A 436 10.42 -10.73 0.02
CA THR A 436 9.57 -11.13 -1.10
C THR A 436 8.24 -11.66 -0.60
N SER A 437 7.20 -11.49 -1.42
CA SER A 437 5.89 -12.06 -1.17
C SER A 437 5.28 -12.61 -2.44
N THR A 438 4.60 -13.72 -2.33
CA THR A 438 3.69 -14.23 -3.36
C THR A 438 2.35 -13.49 -3.32
N ARG A 439 1.47 -13.78 -4.29
CA ARG A 439 0.15 -13.18 -4.35
C ARG A 439 -0.65 -13.41 -3.07
N TRP A 440 -1.20 -12.33 -2.53
CA TRP A 440 -2.09 -12.34 -1.37
C TRP A 440 -3.30 -11.44 -1.61
N ALA A 441 -4.49 -12.00 -1.52
CA ALA A 441 -5.73 -11.31 -1.82
C ALA A 441 -6.61 -11.18 -0.56
N VAL A 442 -7.27 -10.03 -0.47
CA VAL A 442 -8.29 -9.73 0.53
C VAL A 442 -9.52 -9.15 -0.19
N PRO A 443 -10.71 -9.11 0.42
CA PRO A 443 -11.85 -8.45 -0.19
C PRO A 443 -11.53 -7.01 -0.60
N GLY A 444 -11.67 -6.70 -1.89
CA GLY A 444 -11.44 -5.38 -2.46
C GLY A 444 -9.98 -4.98 -2.73
N ALA A 445 -8.98 -5.82 -2.41
CA ALA A 445 -7.57 -5.52 -2.68
C ALA A 445 -6.72 -6.79 -2.81
N SER A 446 -5.61 -6.69 -3.54
CA SER A 446 -4.58 -7.74 -3.54
C SER A 446 -3.17 -7.16 -3.57
N LEU A 447 -2.26 -7.85 -2.93
CA LEU A 447 -0.82 -7.74 -3.14
C LEU A 447 -0.47 -8.84 -4.15
N ASP A 448 -0.17 -8.46 -5.39
CA ASP A 448 0.06 -9.45 -6.46
C ASP A 448 1.52 -9.94 -6.47
N ALA A 449 2.46 -9.06 -6.12
CA ALA A 449 3.85 -9.38 -5.90
C ALA A 449 4.54 -8.30 -5.05
N LEU A 450 5.51 -8.71 -4.24
CA LEU A 450 6.41 -7.83 -3.49
C LEU A 450 7.83 -8.37 -3.62
N ARG A 451 8.75 -7.49 -3.98
CA ARG A 451 10.19 -7.77 -3.91
C ARG A 451 10.90 -6.48 -3.52
N LEU A 452 11.45 -6.47 -2.33
CA LEU A 452 12.24 -5.36 -1.82
C LEU A 452 13.62 -5.85 -1.44
N SER A 453 14.62 -5.04 -1.64
CA SER A 453 15.97 -5.19 -1.11
C SER A 453 16.31 -3.95 -0.30
N ALA A 454 16.83 -4.13 0.88
CA ALA A 454 17.28 -3.05 1.74
C ALA A 454 18.77 -3.23 2.06
N ARG A 455 19.50 -2.12 2.13
CA ARG A 455 20.91 -2.11 2.56
C ARG A 455 21.20 -0.78 3.24
N GLY A 456 22.07 -0.81 4.23
CA GLY A 456 22.46 0.44 4.90
C GLY A 456 23.30 0.22 6.12
N SER A 457 23.77 1.33 6.68
CA SER A 457 24.52 1.35 7.94
C SER A 457 24.27 2.66 8.68
N GLY A 458 24.23 2.60 10.00
CA GLY A 458 24.01 3.75 10.86
C GLY A 458 22.59 4.30 10.70
N ARG A 459 22.49 5.46 10.09
CA ARG A 459 21.22 6.13 9.80
C ARG A 459 20.89 6.16 8.31
N ASP A 460 21.77 5.59 7.47
CA ASP A 460 21.64 5.61 6.03
C ASP A 460 21.17 4.26 5.50
N PHE A 461 19.94 4.22 5.01
CA PHE A 461 19.32 3.03 4.44
C PHE A 461 18.77 3.31 3.05
N VAL A 462 19.00 2.37 2.15
CA VAL A 462 18.43 2.36 0.81
C VAL A 462 17.56 1.13 0.67
N VAL A 463 16.33 1.35 0.19
CA VAL A 463 15.38 0.28 -0.13
C VAL A 463 15.03 0.37 -1.59
N ASP A 464 15.32 -0.68 -2.33
CA ASP A 464 15.05 -0.84 -3.76
C ASP A 464 14.12 -2.02 -4.00
N GLY A 465 13.37 -1.94 -5.10
CA GLY A 465 12.54 -3.08 -5.50
C GLY A 465 11.27 -2.67 -6.20
N GLY A 466 10.20 -3.41 -5.93
CA GLY A 466 8.88 -3.13 -6.50
C GLY A 466 7.76 -3.86 -5.79
N VAL A 467 6.58 -3.29 -5.93
CA VAL A 467 5.33 -3.88 -5.44
C VAL A 467 4.33 -3.87 -6.60
N ARG A 468 3.57 -4.96 -6.73
CA ARG A 468 2.44 -5.04 -7.65
C ARG A 468 1.16 -5.29 -6.86
N VAL A 469 0.16 -4.45 -7.08
CA VAL A 469 -1.06 -4.44 -6.29
C VAL A 469 -2.31 -4.26 -7.17
N SER A 470 -3.45 -4.68 -6.66
CA SER A 470 -4.75 -4.44 -7.29
C SER A 470 -5.77 -4.01 -6.24
N GLY A 471 -6.61 -3.04 -6.58
CA GLY A 471 -7.63 -2.48 -5.69
C GLY A 471 -7.79 -0.99 -5.84
N ALA A 472 -8.50 -0.36 -4.91
CA ALA A 472 -8.71 1.09 -4.90
C ALA A 472 -7.42 1.84 -4.57
N VAL A 473 -7.02 2.78 -5.44
CA VAL A 473 -5.79 3.58 -5.25
C VAL A 473 -6.07 5.00 -4.76
N GLY A 474 -7.33 5.33 -4.48
CA GLY A 474 -7.80 6.64 -4.04
C GLY A 474 -8.56 7.38 -5.13
N GLY A 475 -9.32 8.42 -4.75
CA GLY A 475 -10.09 9.24 -5.69
C GLY A 475 -11.13 8.47 -6.52
N GLY A 476 -11.60 7.32 -6.05
CA GLY A 476 -12.53 6.44 -6.79
C GLY A 476 -11.88 5.64 -7.92
N VAL A 477 -10.54 5.65 -8.02
CA VAL A 477 -9.80 4.86 -9.01
C VAL A 477 -9.52 3.47 -8.44
N VAL A 478 -9.84 2.45 -9.23
CA VAL A 478 -9.50 1.05 -8.98
C VAL A 478 -8.45 0.62 -10.00
N ALA A 479 -7.33 0.11 -9.53
CA ALA A 479 -6.25 -0.40 -10.37
C ALA A 479 -6.19 -1.91 -10.33
N ARG A 480 -5.81 -2.53 -11.45
CA ARG A 480 -5.44 -3.94 -11.55
C ARG A 480 -3.99 -4.05 -11.98
N GLY A 481 -3.23 -4.87 -11.25
CA GLY A 481 -1.84 -5.13 -11.57
C GLY A 481 -0.97 -3.87 -11.59
N LEU A 482 -1.24 -2.89 -10.71
CA LEU A 482 -0.45 -1.67 -10.59
C LEU A 482 0.94 -2.01 -10.06
N GLY A 483 1.92 -1.91 -10.91
CA GLY A 483 3.34 -2.05 -10.61
C GLY A 483 3.92 -0.72 -10.17
N MET A 484 4.43 -0.67 -8.95
CA MET A 484 5.10 0.49 -8.38
C MET A 484 6.53 0.11 -7.99
N PRO A 485 7.54 0.60 -8.70
CA PRO A 485 8.91 0.45 -8.25
C PRO A 485 9.13 1.24 -6.96
N VAL A 486 9.96 0.69 -6.10
CA VAL A 486 10.38 1.31 -4.85
C VAL A 486 11.85 1.69 -4.99
N ALA A 487 12.17 2.94 -4.77
CA ALA A 487 13.54 3.45 -4.67
C ALA A 487 13.52 4.49 -3.54
N LEU A 488 13.85 4.05 -2.33
CA LEU A 488 13.74 4.84 -1.12
C LEU A 488 15.11 4.95 -0.46
N SER A 489 15.51 6.13 -0.04
CA SER A 489 16.63 6.32 0.86
C SER A 489 16.19 7.05 2.13
N ILE A 490 16.70 6.61 3.26
CA ILE A 490 16.50 7.19 4.59
C ILE A 490 17.88 7.59 5.08
N GLY A 491 18.04 8.79 5.57
CA GLY A 491 19.31 9.30 6.07
C GLY A 491 19.12 10.54 6.97
N PRO A 492 20.21 11.17 7.39
CA PRO A 492 20.16 12.39 8.21
C PRO A 492 19.40 13.54 7.54
N GLY A 493 19.37 13.58 6.21
CA GLY A 493 18.59 14.55 5.41
C GLY A 493 17.14 14.15 5.18
N GLY A 494 16.58 13.21 5.97
CA GLY A 494 15.21 12.75 5.87
C GLY A 494 14.99 11.57 4.92
N LEU A 495 13.74 11.39 4.51
CA LEU A 495 13.31 10.30 3.61
C LEU A 495 13.25 10.81 2.18
N ARG A 496 13.85 10.09 1.26
CA ARG A 496 13.83 10.38 -0.18
C ARG A 496 13.25 9.20 -0.95
N PHE A 497 12.19 9.44 -1.70
CA PHE A 497 11.56 8.43 -2.55
C PHE A 497 11.76 8.77 -4.02
N GLY A 498 12.05 7.75 -4.83
CA GLY A 498 12.31 7.94 -6.25
C GLY A 498 13.65 8.59 -6.53
N THR A 499 14.74 8.06 -5.96
CA THR A 499 16.12 8.52 -6.21
C THR A 499 16.63 8.19 -7.61
N ARG A 500 15.85 7.44 -8.39
CA ARG A 500 16.05 7.10 -9.80
C ARG A 500 14.72 7.13 -10.54
N CYS A 501 14.77 7.01 -11.87
CA CYS A 501 13.53 6.91 -12.66
C CYS A 501 12.70 5.70 -12.25
N LEU A 502 11.41 5.93 -12.02
CA LEU A 502 10.44 4.93 -11.64
C LEU A 502 9.47 4.67 -12.80
N PRO A 503 9.52 3.50 -13.46
CA PRO A 503 8.46 3.05 -14.36
C PRO A 503 7.27 2.53 -13.53
N VAL A 504 6.14 3.21 -13.59
CA VAL A 504 4.88 2.77 -13.01
C VAL A 504 4.03 2.17 -14.12
N ASP A 505 3.55 0.95 -13.97
CA ASP A 505 2.75 0.24 -14.96
C ASP A 505 1.46 -0.30 -14.33
N TRP A 506 0.45 -0.54 -15.16
CA TRP A 506 -0.80 -1.14 -14.76
C TRP A 506 -1.40 -2.00 -15.88
N SER A 507 -2.21 -2.97 -15.50
CA SER A 507 -2.97 -3.78 -16.46
C SER A 507 -4.30 -3.12 -16.83
N GLU A 508 -4.96 -2.48 -15.86
CA GLU A 508 -6.21 -1.74 -16.05
C GLU A 508 -6.34 -0.68 -14.94
N LEU A 509 -6.83 0.52 -15.30
CA LEU A 509 -7.32 1.51 -14.33
C LEU A 509 -8.79 1.79 -14.62
N ARG A 510 -9.60 1.83 -13.57
CA ARG A 510 -11.03 2.07 -13.67
C ARG A 510 -11.47 3.15 -12.69
N ARG A 511 -12.27 4.11 -13.18
CA ARG A 511 -12.95 5.11 -12.37
C ARG A 511 -14.36 5.36 -12.93
N GLY A 512 -15.38 4.95 -12.18
CA GLY A 512 -16.74 5.00 -12.69
C GLY A 512 -16.89 4.21 -13.99
N ASP A 513 -17.32 4.88 -15.04
CA ASP A 513 -17.49 4.36 -16.40
C ASP A 513 -16.21 4.40 -17.26
N VAL A 514 -15.15 5.07 -16.77
CA VAL A 514 -13.85 5.14 -17.46
C VAL A 514 -13.04 3.89 -17.15
N ARG A 515 -12.59 3.21 -18.20
CA ARG A 515 -11.66 2.09 -18.15
C ARG A 515 -10.45 2.40 -19.02
N LEU A 516 -9.28 2.49 -18.41
CA LEU A 516 -8.02 2.62 -19.12
C LEU A 516 -7.39 1.23 -19.25
N ALA A 517 -6.96 0.90 -20.44
CA ALA A 517 -6.26 -0.32 -20.76
C ALA A 517 -4.84 -0.31 -20.15
N ARG A 518 -4.11 -1.40 -20.38
CA ARG A 518 -2.72 -1.54 -19.98
C ARG A 518 -1.91 -0.33 -20.42
N GLY A 519 -1.16 0.23 -19.46
CA GLY A 519 -0.33 1.40 -19.70
C GLY A 519 0.85 1.47 -18.74
N ALA A 520 1.73 2.39 -19.03
CA ALA A 520 2.88 2.68 -18.18
C ALA A 520 3.23 4.17 -18.25
N VAL A 521 3.81 4.68 -17.17
CA VAL A 521 4.38 6.02 -17.10
C VAL A 521 5.73 5.96 -16.41
N ARG A 522 6.69 6.72 -16.91
CA ARG A 522 8.01 6.85 -16.28
C ARG A 522 8.10 8.21 -15.60
N VAL A 523 8.46 8.20 -14.32
CA VAL A 523 8.69 9.41 -13.52
C VAL A 523 10.15 9.43 -13.11
N CYS A 524 10.88 10.45 -13.49
CA CYS A 524 12.30 10.61 -13.21
C CYS A 524 12.55 11.80 -12.30
N PRO A 525 13.43 11.71 -11.29
CA PRO A 525 13.79 12.86 -10.48
C PRO A 525 14.56 13.91 -11.30
N ASN A 526 14.30 15.19 -11.02
CA ASN A 526 15.08 16.34 -11.51
C ASN A 526 15.97 16.88 -10.39
N GLY A 527 16.66 16.02 -9.69
CA GLY A 527 17.48 16.27 -8.51
C GLY A 527 17.67 14.98 -7.74
N ASN A 528 17.77 15.07 -6.44
CA ASN A 528 18.11 13.92 -5.60
C ASN A 528 16.98 12.91 -5.39
N ALA A 529 15.72 13.31 -5.58
CA ALA A 529 14.56 12.44 -5.42
C ALA A 529 13.29 13.02 -6.08
N ILE A 530 12.35 12.16 -6.43
CA ILE A 530 10.98 12.55 -6.86
C ILE A 530 10.25 13.21 -5.69
N VAL A 531 10.36 12.60 -4.50
CA VAL A 531 9.77 13.09 -3.25
C VAL A 531 10.83 13.06 -2.17
N ALA A 532 11.02 14.18 -1.49
CA ALA A 532 11.84 14.32 -0.30
C ALA A 532 10.96 14.76 0.88
N LEU A 533 11.16 14.12 2.04
CA LEU A 533 10.48 14.41 3.28
C LEU A 533 11.52 14.71 4.37
N ASP A 534 11.51 15.92 4.88
CA ASP A 534 12.33 16.37 6.00
C ASP A 534 11.40 16.82 7.13
N GLY A 535 11.30 16.00 8.16
CA GLY A 535 10.29 16.15 9.19
C GLY A 535 8.87 16.14 8.59
N SER A 536 8.19 17.27 8.62
CA SER A 536 6.86 17.45 8.00
C SER A 536 6.92 18.17 6.63
N ARG A 537 8.10 18.66 6.22
CA ARG A 537 8.29 19.37 4.96
C ARG A 537 8.39 18.37 3.82
N LEU A 538 7.57 18.61 2.82
CA LEU A 538 7.51 17.83 1.61
C LEU A 538 8.09 18.65 0.47
N GLY A 539 8.99 18.06 -0.29
CA GLY A 539 9.59 18.68 -1.47
C GLY A 539 9.92 17.65 -2.52
N GLY A 540 10.21 18.10 -3.73
CA GLY A 540 10.65 17.23 -4.81
C GLY A 540 10.42 17.83 -6.17
N ASN A 541 11.20 17.38 -7.14
CA ASN A 541 11.07 17.76 -8.54
C ASN A 541 11.22 16.52 -9.40
N ALA A 542 10.34 16.37 -10.36
CA ALA A 542 10.39 15.23 -11.26
C ALA A 542 9.97 15.61 -12.68
N THR A 543 10.42 14.82 -13.65
CA THR A 543 9.91 14.81 -15.02
C THR A 543 9.04 13.57 -15.18
N VAL A 544 7.79 13.77 -15.54
CA VAL A 544 6.89 12.73 -16.02
C VAL A 544 7.16 12.58 -17.52
N ALA A 545 7.55 11.40 -17.97
CA ALA A 545 7.70 11.11 -19.40
C ALA A 545 6.35 11.20 -20.11
N GLY A 546 6.38 11.32 -21.43
CA GLY A 546 5.15 11.34 -22.22
C GLY A 546 4.22 10.18 -21.88
N LEU A 547 2.95 10.48 -21.74
CA LEU A 547 1.92 9.53 -21.33
C LEU A 547 1.02 9.22 -22.52
N ASN A 548 0.79 7.94 -22.80
CA ASN A 548 -0.17 7.47 -23.78
C ASN A 548 -1.15 6.53 -23.09
N LEU A 549 -2.37 6.98 -22.90
CA LEU A 549 -3.44 6.22 -22.30
C LEU A 549 -4.47 5.86 -23.37
N SER A 550 -4.93 4.64 -23.34
CA SER A 550 -6.05 4.18 -24.18
C SER A 550 -7.07 3.45 -23.30
N GLY A 551 -8.32 3.50 -23.71
CA GLY A 551 -9.38 2.86 -22.93
C GLY A 551 -10.77 3.16 -23.48
N THR A 552 -11.76 3.13 -22.60
CA THR A 552 -13.16 3.42 -22.92
C THR A 552 -13.81 4.25 -21.82
N LYS A 553 -14.77 5.07 -22.19
CA LYS A 553 -15.71 5.75 -21.28
C LYS A 553 -17.14 5.53 -21.79
N GLY A 554 -17.99 4.91 -20.97
CA GLY A 554 -19.36 4.60 -21.38
C GLY A 554 -19.45 3.72 -22.64
N GLY A 555 -18.43 2.85 -22.87
CA GLY A 555 -18.34 2.03 -24.10
C GLY A 555 -17.65 2.73 -25.29
N VAL A 556 -17.47 4.05 -25.28
CA VAL A 556 -16.78 4.81 -26.33
C VAL A 556 -15.27 4.78 -26.12
N THR A 557 -14.50 4.65 -27.19
CA THR A 557 -13.04 4.67 -27.15
C THR A 557 -12.51 6.01 -26.64
N LEU A 558 -11.53 5.95 -25.73
CA LEU A 558 -10.84 7.07 -25.15
C LEU A 558 -9.33 6.90 -25.35
N ALA A 559 -8.67 7.90 -25.86
CA ALA A 559 -7.21 7.97 -25.87
C ALA A 559 -6.75 9.34 -25.38
N LEU A 560 -5.75 9.35 -24.51
CA LEU A 560 -5.12 10.56 -23.99
C LEU A 560 -3.62 10.44 -24.15
N ALA A 561 -3.03 11.36 -24.90
CA ALA A 561 -1.59 11.54 -24.95
C ALA A 561 -1.22 12.82 -24.21
N ALA A 562 -0.14 12.77 -23.43
CA ALA A 562 0.44 13.92 -22.77
C ALA A 562 1.93 14.00 -23.10
N ALA A 563 2.39 15.19 -23.44
CA ALA A 563 3.81 15.46 -23.64
C ALA A 563 4.59 15.34 -22.31
N PRO A 564 5.90 15.09 -22.35
CA PRO A 564 6.71 15.13 -21.15
C PRO A 564 6.57 16.45 -20.41
N THR A 565 6.40 16.38 -19.06
CA THR A 565 6.26 17.59 -18.26
C THR A 565 7.03 17.51 -16.96
N ARG A 566 7.41 18.67 -16.43
CA ARG A 566 8.02 18.78 -15.10
C ARG A 566 6.94 18.99 -14.07
N ILE A 567 7.09 18.27 -12.96
CA ILE A 567 6.27 18.44 -11.77
C ILE A 567 7.15 18.84 -10.60
N ALA A 568 6.65 19.72 -9.76
CA ALA A 568 7.27 20.09 -8.49
C ALA A 568 6.30 19.78 -7.36
N LEU A 569 6.80 19.16 -6.31
CA LEU A 569 6.06 18.88 -5.09
C LEU A 569 6.63 19.77 -3.98
N ALA A 570 5.78 20.46 -3.25
CA ALA A 570 6.15 21.35 -2.16
C ALA A 570 5.11 21.31 -1.05
N GLY A 571 5.42 21.94 0.10
CA GLY A 571 4.48 22.09 1.21
C GLY A 571 4.75 21.18 2.38
N THR A 572 3.72 20.60 2.95
CA THR A 572 3.81 19.66 4.10
C THR A 572 3.05 18.37 3.81
N THR A 573 3.30 17.34 4.59
CA THR A 573 2.55 16.07 4.49
C THR A 573 1.04 16.23 4.64
N SER A 574 0.59 17.26 5.36
CA SER A 574 -0.83 17.60 5.52
C SER A 574 -1.37 18.51 4.41
N ARG A 575 -0.48 19.18 3.66
CA ARG A 575 -0.82 20.10 2.57
C ARG A 575 0.19 19.96 1.42
N PRO A 576 0.19 18.84 0.69
CA PRO A 576 1.05 18.67 -0.46
C PRO A 576 0.54 19.51 -1.64
N LEU A 577 1.38 20.35 -2.17
CA LEU A 577 1.11 21.15 -3.37
C LEU A 577 1.90 20.55 -4.54
N LEU A 578 1.18 20.05 -5.53
CA LEU A 578 1.73 19.58 -6.79
C LEU A 578 1.61 20.68 -7.84
N THR A 579 2.72 21.16 -8.38
CA THR A 579 2.76 22.11 -9.49
C THR A 579 3.25 21.39 -10.73
N PHE A 580 2.64 21.63 -11.88
CA PHE A 580 3.06 21.07 -13.15
C PHE A 580 3.29 22.18 -14.19
N ALA A 581 4.40 22.03 -14.91
CA ALA A 581 4.75 22.92 -16.01
C ALA A 581 3.76 22.75 -17.18
N PRO A 582 3.72 23.68 -18.14
CA PRO A 582 2.86 23.55 -19.30
C PRO A 582 3.03 22.21 -19.98
N VAL A 583 1.94 21.47 -20.09
CA VAL A 583 1.88 20.15 -20.72
C VAL A 583 0.89 20.15 -21.86
N ARG A 584 1.32 19.68 -23.02
CA ARG A 584 0.43 19.44 -24.15
C ARG A 584 -0.31 18.13 -23.92
N LEU A 585 -1.61 18.20 -24.01
CA LEU A 585 -2.54 17.09 -23.92
C LEU A 585 -3.24 16.93 -25.27
N ASP A 586 -3.29 15.71 -25.77
CA ASP A 586 -4.05 15.29 -26.94
C ASP A 586 -5.10 14.25 -26.48
N LEU A 587 -6.36 14.60 -26.62
CA LEU A 587 -7.49 13.76 -26.21
C LEU A 587 -8.27 13.30 -27.44
N ARG A 588 -8.60 12.02 -27.49
CA ARG A 588 -9.54 11.45 -28.46
C ARG A 588 -10.66 10.74 -27.70
N TYR A 589 -11.90 11.06 -28.03
CA TYR A 589 -13.06 10.44 -27.45
C TYR A 589 -14.07 10.08 -28.56
N GLY A 590 -14.07 8.83 -28.97
CA GLY A 590 -14.75 8.41 -30.19
C GLY A 590 -14.16 9.16 -31.41
N ALA A 591 -15.02 9.84 -32.15
CA ALA A 591 -14.64 10.69 -33.27
C ALA A 591 -14.08 12.08 -32.85
N ARG A 592 -14.29 12.48 -31.58
CA ARG A 592 -13.87 13.79 -31.05
C ARG A 592 -12.40 13.86 -30.78
N ARG A 593 -11.79 14.99 -31.10
CA ARG A 593 -10.38 15.28 -30.83
C ARG A 593 -10.25 16.60 -30.09
N GLY A 594 -9.48 16.58 -29.02
CA GLY A 594 -9.16 17.77 -28.24
C GLY A 594 -7.66 17.87 -28.03
N GLN A 595 -7.14 19.09 -28.16
CA GLN A 595 -5.76 19.42 -27.82
C GLN A 595 -5.77 20.58 -26.85
N ALA A 596 -4.90 20.54 -25.85
CA ALA A 596 -4.75 21.65 -24.91
C ALA A 596 -3.33 21.72 -24.36
N VAL A 597 -2.88 22.91 -24.02
CA VAL A 597 -1.68 23.14 -23.20
C VAL A 597 -2.13 23.67 -21.85
N VAL A 598 -1.87 22.88 -20.81
CA VAL A 598 -2.37 23.14 -19.45
C VAL A 598 -1.21 23.23 -18.48
N SER A 599 -1.24 24.19 -17.57
CA SER A 599 -0.30 24.33 -16.45
C SER A 599 -1.04 24.67 -15.17
N GLY A 600 -0.43 24.44 -14.02
CA GLY A 600 -1.04 24.84 -12.76
C GLY A 600 -0.52 24.12 -11.54
N SER A 601 -1.26 24.27 -10.44
CA SER A 601 -0.97 23.62 -9.17
C SER A 601 -2.23 23.01 -8.56
N ILE A 602 -2.05 21.88 -7.87
CA ILE A 602 -3.13 21.13 -7.22
C ILE A 602 -2.70 20.75 -5.79
N ASP A 603 -3.52 21.10 -4.81
CA ASP A 603 -3.49 20.50 -3.46
C ASP A 603 -4.26 19.16 -3.52
N ALA A 604 -3.50 18.07 -3.50
CA ALA A 604 -4.05 16.73 -3.66
C ALA A 604 -4.93 16.29 -2.48
N THR A 605 -4.77 16.88 -1.29
CA THR A 605 -5.54 16.52 -0.09
C THR A 605 -6.92 17.19 -0.07
N ARG A 606 -6.99 18.42 -0.56
CA ARG A 606 -8.23 19.20 -0.60
C ARG A 606 -8.95 19.13 -1.93
N LEU A 607 -8.33 18.54 -2.95
CA LEU A 607 -8.80 18.58 -4.33
C LEU A 607 -9.09 20.03 -4.79
N THR A 608 -8.18 20.93 -4.45
CA THR A 608 -8.21 22.34 -4.90
C THR A 608 -7.00 22.62 -5.76
N GLY A 609 -7.17 23.49 -6.74
CA GLY A 609 -6.08 23.82 -7.63
C GLY A 609 -6.44 24.99 -8.51
N SER A 610 -5.44 25.53 -9.20
CA SER A 610 -5.62 26.57 -10.19
C SER A 610 -4.51 26.54 -11.22
N GLY A 611 -4.78 27.11 -12.37
CA GLY A 611 -3.80 27.20 -13.43
C GLY A 611 -4.35 27.84 -14.69
N ARG A 612 -3.65 27.59 -15.79
CA ARG A 612 -3.98 28.22 -17.08
C ARG A 612 -4.09 27.15 -18.17
N ILE A 613 -5.00 27.34 -19.05
CA ILE A 613 -5.07 26.76 -20.39
C ILE A 613 -4.57 27.85 -21.32
N THR A 614 -3.45 27.66 -21.99
CA THR A 614 -2.87 28.66 -22.87
C THR A 614 -3.34 28.52 -24.30
N THR A 615 -3.55 27.29 -24.74
CA THR A 615 -4.13 26.97 -26.05
C THR A 615 -4.97 25.71 -25.90
N ALA A 616 -6.18 25.75 -26.43
CA ALA A 616 -6.96 24.53 -26.61
C ALA A 616 -7.70 24.55 -27.93
N ARG A 617 -7.95 23.39 -28.50
CA ARG A 617 -8.72 23.16 -29.70
C ARG A 617 -9.62 21.96 -29.50
N LEU A 618 -10.86 22.08 -29.84
CA LEU A 618 -11.83 21.01 -29.88
C LEU A 618 -12.31 20.78 -31.30
N ASP A 619 -12.15 19.58 -31.81
CA ASP A 619 -12.67 19.09 -33.06
C ASP A 619 -13.70 17.99 -32.77
N ASP A 620 -14.97 18.32 -32.92
CA ASP A 620 -16.09 17.40 -32.77
C ASP A 620 -16.80 17.29 -34.15
N PRO A 621 -16.70 16.16 -34.84
CA PRO A 621 -17.38 15.99 -36.14
C PRO A 621 -18.88 16.18 -36.09
N ALA A 622 -19.51 15.96 -34.94
CA ALA A 622 -20.95 16.19 -34.74
C ALA A 622 -21.28 17.66 -34.44
N SER A 623 -20.25 18.49 -34.12
CA SER A 623 -20.45 19.90 -33.85
C SER A 623 -20.58 20.66 -35.16
N PRO A 624 -21.56 21.56 -35.31
CA PRO A 624 -21.68 22.46 -36.46
C PRO A 624 -20.59 23.52 -36.46
N VAL A 625 -19.78 23.63 -35.43
CA VAL A 625 -18.75 24.64 -35.27
C VAL A 625 -17.40 24.00 -34.86
N ASN A 626 -16.32 24.65 -35.25
CA ASN A 626 -15.00 24.42 -34.76
C ASN A 626 -14.70 25.40 -33.63
N ILE A 627 -14.05 24.87 -32.56
CA ILE A 627 -13.61 25.68 -31.41
C ILE A 627 -12.08 25.60 -31.36
N GLY A 628 -11.42 26.73 -31.61
CA GLY A 628 -9.97 26.85 -31.59
C GLY A 628 -9.49 28.03 -30.75
N ASP A 629 -8.17 28.21 -30.71
CA ASP A 629 -7.49 29.30 -30.00
C ASP A 629 -8.06 29.61 -28.61
N THR A 630 -8.42 28.51 -27.90
CA THR A 630 -9.06 28.64 -26.59
C THR A 630 -8.03 28.83 -25.51
N ALA A 631 -8.19 29.90 -24.74
CA ALA A 631 -7.41 30.12 -23.50
C ALA A 631 -8.36 30.34 -22.33
N ALA A 632 -7.93 29.97 -21.13
CA ALA A 632 -8.72 30.14 -19.91
C ALA A 632 -7.85 30.04 -18.65
N THR A 633 -8.34 30.61 -17.58
CA THR A 633 -7.86 30.25 -16.22
C THR A 633 -8.78 29.22 -15.63
N TRP A 634 -8.21 28.12 -15.10
CA TRP A 634 -9.00 27.09 -14.45
C TRP A 634 -8.81 27.10 -12.93
N ARG A 635 -9.87 26.79 -12.20
CA ARG A 635 -9.84 26.60 -10.73
C ARG A 635 -10.62 25.35 -10.35
N LEU A 636 -9.97 24.48 -9.60
CA LEU A 636 -10.57 23.27 -9.04
C LEU A 636 -10.92 23.51 -7.57
N THR A 637 -12.15 23.25 -7.17
CA THR A 637 -12.59 23.36 -5.77
C THR A 637 -13.62 22.28 -5.48
N GLY A 638 -13.28 21.32 -4.60
CA GLY A 638 -14.21 20.28 -4.19
C GLY A 638 -14.77 19.42 -5.34
N GLY A 639 -13.93 19.11 -6.35
CA GLY A 639 -14.36 18.35 -7.54
C GLY A 639 -15.06 19.19 -8.62
N ARG A 640 -15.27 20.49 -8.38
CA ARG A 640 -15.86 21.44 -9.31
C ARG A 640 -14.76 22.21 -10.02
N VAL A 641 -14.80 22.26 -11.35
CA VAL A 641 -13.85 23.03 -12.16
C VAL A 641 -14.53 24.30 -12.64
N GLY A 642 -14.01 25.46 -12.22
CA GLY A 642 -14.38 26.77 -12.78
C GLY A 642 -13.37 27.15 -13.87
N LEU A 643 -13.85 27.62 -14.98
CA LEU A 643 -13.07 28.25 -16.05
C LEU A 643 -13.46 29.72 -16.07
N THR A 644 -12.48 30.58 -15.93
CA THR A 644 -12.71 32.05 -15.97
C THR A 644 -11.90 32.70 -17.10
N GLY A 645 -12.48 33.72 -17.70
CA GLY A 645 -11.86 34.41 -18.79
C GLY A 645 -11.59 33.51 -20.00
N VAL A 646 -12.49 32.58 -20.28
CA VAL A 646 -12.40 31.72 -21.46
C VAL A 646 -12.46 32.63 -22.69
N THR A 647 -11.49 32.51 -23.56
CA THR A 647 -11.49 33.09 -24.89
C THR A 647 -11.37 31.99 -25.92
N ALA A 648 -12.18 32.00 -26.96
CA ALA A 648 -12.16 30.99 -28.00
C ALA A 648 -12.50 31.59 -29.36
N LEU A 649 -11.90 31.04 -30.42
CA LEU A 649 -12.29 31.30 -31.79
C LEU A 649 -13.27 30.22 -32.21
N VAL A 650 -14.48 30.64 -32.57
CA VAL A 650 -15.55 29.78 -33.09
C VAL A 650 -15.74 30.04 -34.56
N THR A 651 -15.63 29.00 -35.38
CA THR A 651 -15.83 29.06 -36.84
C THR A 651 -16.87 28.02 -37.25
N ASP A 652 -17.62 28.33 -38.29
CA ASP A 652 -18.56 27.37 -38.86
C ASP A 652 -17.81 26.25 -39.54
N ARG A 653 -18.35 25.05 -39.46
CA ARG A 653 -17.80 23.86 -40.15
C ARG A 653 -18.43 23.65 -41.52
N THR A 654 -19.57 24.20 -41.75
CA THR A 654 -20.25 24.07 -43.05
C THR A 654 -19.56 24.88 -44.12
N ALA A 655 -19.67 24.46 -45.38
CA ALA A 655 -19.18 25.19 -46.56
C ALA A 655 -20.37 25.41 -47.53
N PRO A 656 -20.73 26.64 -47.83
CA PRO A 656 -20.20 27.88 -47.28
C PRO A 656 -20.55 28.07 -45.82
N ALA A 657 -19.71 28.86 -45.10
CA ALA A 657 -19.91 29.18 -43.68
C ALA A 657 -21.20 29.99 -43.50
N ARG A 658 -22.02 29.55 -42.55
CA ARG A 658 -23.29 30.28 -42.25
C ARG A 658 -23.04 31.57 -41.50
N PHE A 659 -21.95 31.66 -40.74
CA PHE A 659 -21.56 32.86 -40.00
C PHE A 659 -20.04 33.06 -40.04
N GLN A 660 -19.63 34.30 -39.90
CA GLN A 660 -18.23 34.68 -39.86
C GLN A 660 -17.58 34.24 -38.57
N PRO A 661 -16.22 34.04 -38.54
CA PRO A 661 -15.50 33.68 -37.35
C PRO A 661 -15.84 34.61 -36.18
N MET A 662 -16.15 34.02 -35.01
CA MET A 662 -16.53 34.72 -33.80
C MET A 662 -15.55 34.49 -32.69
N ARG A 663 -15.17 35.51 -31.97
CA ARG A 663 -14.44 35.42 -30.72
C ARG A 663 -15.45 35.36 -29.58
N VAL A 664 -15.43 34.25 -28.86
CA VAL A 664 -16.28 34.03 -27.69
C VAL A 664 -15.47 34.28 -26.43
N THR A 665 -16.07 35.05 -25.52
CA THR A 665 -15.56 35.19 -24.15
C THR A 665 -16.61 34.65 -23.19
N ALA A 666 -16.18 33.82 -22.22
CA ALA A 666 -17.11 33.16 -21.29
C ALA A 666 -16.45 32.82 -19.94
N ASP A 667 -17.30 32.61 -18.95
CA ASP A 667 -16.98 31.89 -17.74
C ASP A 667 -17.78 30.57 -17.73
N ALA A 668 -17.14 29.50 -17.31
CA ALA A 668 -17.78 28.19 -17.28
C ALA A 668 -17.49 27.46 -15.99
N THR A 669 -18.42 26.62 -15.58
CA THR A 669 -18.25 25.71 -14.45
C THR A 669 -18.59 24.28 -14.87
N VAL A 670 -17.76 23.34 -14.43
CA VAL A 670 -18.00 21.90 -14.60
C VAL A 670 -18.15 21.27 -13.22
N ALA A 671 -19.33 20.77 -12.95
CA ALA A 671 -19.65 20.09 -11.69
C ALA A 671 -20.60 18.92 -11.97
N ASP A 672 -20.37 17.78 -11.32
CA ASP A 672 -21.22 16.58 -11.42
C ASP A 672 -21.56 16.15 -12.86
N GLY A 673 -20.60 16.34 -13.77
CA GLY A 673 -20.79 16.06 -15.18
C GLY A 673 -21.60 17.11 -15.97
N ILE A 674 -21.97 18.23 -15.36
CA ILE A 674 -22.71 19.33 -15.99
C ILE A 674 -21.76 20.51 -16.20
N VAL A 675 -21.71 21.00 -17.43
CA VAL A 675 -21.05 22.26 -17.83
C VAL A 675 -22.09 23.34 -17.85
N LYS A 676 -21.85 24.45 -17.15
CA LYS A 676 -22.62 25.70 -17.27
C LYS A 676 -21.68 26.79 -17.72
N ALA A 677 -22.07 27.53 -18.76
CA ALA A 677 -21.28 28.61 -19.31
C ALA A 677 -22.14 29.85 -19.50
N THR A 678 -21.55 31.00 -19.25
CA THR A 678 -22.17 32.32 -19.53
C THR A 678 -21.12 33.20 -20.19
N GLY A 679 -21.49 33.85 -21.27
CA GLY A 679 -20.50 34.59 -22.01
C GLY A 679 -21.10 35.52 -23.09
N SER A 680 -20.23 35.93 -23.98
CA SER A 680 -20.61 36.76 -25.14
C SER A 680 -19.82 36.40 -26.37
N GLY A 681 -20.43 36.59 -27.55
CA GLY A 681 -19.80 36.42 -28.85
C GLY A 681 -19.61 37.76 -29.52
N ALA A 682 -18.46 37.94 -30.17
CA ALA A 682 -18.10 39.10 -30.98
C ALA A 682 -17.49 38.65 -32.31
N LEU A 683 -17.62 39.43 -33.35
CA LEU A 683 -16.94 39.18 -34.63
C LEU A 683 -15.43 39.17 -34.42
N ALA A 684 -14.76 38.16 -34.94
CA ALA A 684 -13.30 38.06 -34.82
C ALA A 684 -12.55 39.17 -35.59
N THR A 685 -13.14 39.68 -36.68
CA THR A 685 -12.55 40.69 -37.54
C THR A 685 -12.64 42.10 -36.98
N SER A 686 -13.81 42.51 -36.46
CA SER A 686 -14.06 43.87 -35.99
C SER A 686 -14.15 44.02 -34.47
N GLY A 687 -14.31 42.91 -33.74
CA GLY A 687 -14.56 42.93 -32.31
C GLY A 687 -15.99 43.36 -31.93
N ALA A 688 -16.87 43.57 -32.90
CA ALA A 688 -18.25 43.97 -32.63
C ALA A 688 -18.98 42.88 -31.84
N ARG A 689 -19.50 43.19 -30.66
CA ARG A 689 -20.28 42.29 -29.84
C ARG A 689 -21.60 41.96 -30.48
N LEU A 690 -21.91 40.69 -30.68
CA LEU A 690 -23.13 40.27 -31.36
C LEU A 690 -24.19 39.77 -30.37
N PHE A 691 -23.81 38.98 -29.38
CA PHE A 691 -24.76 38.37 -28.44
C PHE A 691 -24.11 38.04 -27.09
N GLY A 692 -24.93 37.99 -26.06
CA GLY A 692 -24.67 37.30 -24.82
C GLY A 692 -25.32 35.91 -24.84
N PHE A 693 -24.75 34.92 -24.10
CA PHE A 693 -25.32 33.58 -24.04
C PHE A 693 -25.20 32.97 -22.67
N THR A 694 -26.13 32.08 -22.36
CA THR A 694 -26.00 31.09 -21.29
C THR A 694 -26.16 29.70 -21.87
N ALA A 695 -25.35 28.75 -21.41
CA ALA A 695 -25.39 27.39 -21.91
C ALA A 695 -25.25 26.39 -20.77
N THR A 696 -25.93 25.25 -20.91
CA THR A 696 -25.82 24.11 -20.03
C THR A 696 -25.61 22.87 -20.89
N HIS A 697 -24.63 22.00 -20.51
CA HIS A 697 -24.37 20.78 -21.24
C HIS A 697 -24.05 19.64 -20.24
N GLU A 698 -24.71 18.55 -20.38
CA GLU A 698 -24.49 17.32 -19.60
C GLU A 698 -23.51 16.40 -20.34
N LEU A 699 -22.32 16.22 -19.75
CA LEU A 699 -21.23 15.46 -20.38
C LEU A 699 -21.56 13.96 -20.54
N THR A 700 -22.45 13.43 -19.69
CA THR A 700 -22.81 12.00 -19.69
C THR A 700 -23.82 11.66 -20.78
N SER A 701 -24.86 12.43 -20.91
CA SER A 701 -25.94 12.21 -21.89
C SER A 701 -25.68 12.90 -23.23
N GLY A 702 -24.75 13.88 -23.27
CA GLY A 702 -24.54 14.72 -24.44
C GLY A 702 -25.66 15.72 -24.69
N ARG A 703 -26.62 15.83 -23.78
CA ARG A 703 -27.72 16.80 -23.85
C ARG A 703 -27.29 18.17 -23.41
N GLY A 704 -27.84 19.17 -24.00
CA GLY A 704 -27.60 20.52 -23.57
C GLY A 704 -28.62 21.52 -24.11
N SER A 705 -28.53 22.73 -23.59
CA SER A 705 -29.30 23.85 -24.02
C SER A 705 -28.49 25.14 -23.94
N ALA A 706 -28.82 26.08 -24.79
CA ALA A 706 -28.27 27.44 -24.72
C ALA A 706 -29.35 28.47 -25.05
N THR A 707 -29.23 29.60 -24.42
CA THR A 707 -29.96 30.81 -24.81
C THR A 707 -28.98 31.89 -25.21
N ALA A 708 -29.27 32.59 -26.28
CA ALA A 708 -28.48 33.69 -26.78
C ALA A 708 -29.36 34.93 -26.91
N GLU A 709 -28.87 36.10 -26.53
CA GLU A 709 -29.53 37.37 -26.65
C GLU A 709 -28.59 38.39 -27.30
N THR A 710 -29.04 38.98 -28.40
CA THR A 710 -28.18 39.93 -29.12
C THR A 710 -28.14 41.31 -28.46
N GLY A 711 -29.11 41.64 -27.57
CA GLY A 711 -29.33 43.01 -27.21
C GLY A 711 -29.76 43.82 -28.44
N VAL A 712 -29.55 45.11 -28.48
CA VAL A 712 -29.78 45.94 -29.63
C VAL A 712 -28.51 45.98 -30.51
N LEU A 713 -28.59 45.33 -31.67
CA LEU A 713 -27.55 45.40 -32.72
C LEU A 713 -27.92 46.50 -33.67
N THR A 714 -27.12 47.55 -33.74
CA THR A 714 -27.35 48.64 -34.69
C THR A 714 -26.52 48.41 -35.93
N PHE A 715 -27.21 48.08 -37.02
CA PHE A 715 -26.57 47.94 -38.33
C PHE A 715 -26.29 49.30 -38.91
N GLY A 716 -25.20 49.42 -39.67
CA GLY A 716 -24.70 50.65 -40.28
C GLY A 716 -23.34 50.43 -40.92
N PRO A 717 -22.57 51.46 -41.23
CA PRO A 717 -21.29 51.34 -41.93
C PRO A 717 -20.26 50.46 -41.18
N ALA A 718 -20.35 50.39 -39.85
CA ALA A 718 -19.43 49.59 -38.99
C ALA A 718 -19.82 48.14 -38.87
N LEU A 719 -21.09 47.78 -38.99
CA LEU A 719 -21.61 46.43 -38.87
C LEU A 719 -22.69 46.19 -39.93
N GLN A 720 -22.45 45.25 -40.81
CA GLN A 720 -23.43 44.85 -41.85
C GLN A 720 -23.82 43.36 -41.65
N PRO A 721 -25.02 42.94 -41.97
CA PRO A 721 -25.47 41.55 -41.83
C PRO A 721 -24.55 40.52 -42.50
N TYR A 722 -23.98 40.82 -43.64
CA TYR A 722 -23.05 39.95 -44.34
C TYR A 722 -21.71 39.73 -43.60
N GLN A 723 -21.37 40.65 -42.69
CA GLN A 723 -20.21 40.47 -41.81
C GLN A 723 -20.51 39.49 -40.67
N VAL A 724 -21.79 39.23 -40.39
CA VAL A 724 -22.24 38.27 -39.37
C VAL A 724 -22.47 36.89 -40.02
N THR A 725 -23.12 36.87 -41.19
CA THR A 725 -23.43 35.65 -41.92
C THR A 725 -23.26 35.84 -43.45
N GLU A 726 -22.52 34.92 -44.06
CA GLU A 726 -22.37 34.87 -45.51
C GLU A 726 -23.71 34.64 -46.24
N ASN A 727 -24.67 34.02 -45.59
CA ASN A 727 -25.97 33.72 -46.18
C ASN A 727 -26.73 34.96 -46.62
N LEU A 728 -26.41 36.15 -46.08
CA LEU A 728 -27.04 37.41 -46.45
C LEU A 728 -26.23 38.24 -47.45
N ARG A 729 -25.03 37.73 -47.85
CA ARG A 729 -24.21 38.40 -48.85
C ARG A 729 -24.89 38.38 -50.23
N GLY A 730 -25.12 39.58 -50.79
CA GLY A 730 -25.76 39.72 -52.04
C GLY A 730 -27.31 39.67 -52.05
N ILE A 731 -27.90 39.39 -50.86
CA ILE A 731 -29.34 39.43 -50.64
C ILE A 731 -29.73 40.82 -50.21
N VAL A 732 -29.05 41.34 -49.19
CA VAL A 732 -29.27 42.66 -48.63
C VAL A 732 -27.94 43.42 -48.50
N ALA A 733 -28.04 44.75 -48.77
CA ALA A 733 -26.93 45.70 -48.67
C ALA A 733 -27.39 46.97 -47.98
N ASP A 734 -26.43 47.74 -47.48
CA ASP A 734 -26.65 49.03 -46.83
C ASP A 734 -27.69 49.03 -45.71
N VAL A 735 -27.68 47.91 -44.92
CA VAL A 735 -28.64 47.79 -43.81
C VAL A 735 -28.31 48.79 -42.73
N ARG A 736 -29.32 49.52 -42.29
CA ARG A 736 -29.25 50.59 -41.28
C ARG A 736 -30.42 50.44 -40.33
N GLY A 737 -30.13 50.47 -39.02
CA GLY A 737 -31.17 50.43 -37.99
C GLY A 737 -30.95 49.39 -36.95
N PRO A 738 -31.70 49.42 -35.87
CA PRO A 738 -31.58 48.52 -34.76
C PRO A 738 -32.35 47.21 -34.98
N VAL A 739 -31.70 46.11 -34.62
CA VAL A 739 -32.28 44.73 -34.54
C VAL A 739 -31.91 44.09 -33.21
N SER A 740 -32.86 43.49 -32.56
CA SER A 740 -32.61 42.69 -31.37
C SER A 740 -33.21 41.29 -31.54
N GLY A 741 -32.64 40.31 -30.85
CA GLY A 741 -33.14 38.95 -31.01
C GLY A 741 -32.72 38.04 -29.87
N THR A 742 -33.46 36.95 -29.76
CA THR A 742 -33.16 35.86 -28.83
C THR A 742 -33.11 34.56 -29.58
N GLY A 743 -32.19 33.67 -29.19
CA GLY A 743 -32.11 32.31 -29.72
C GLY A 743 -32.12 31.29 -28.55
N ARG A 744 -32.83 30.19 -28.74
CA ARG A 744 -32.80 29.02 -27.83
C ARG A 744 -32.37 27.81 -28.63
N PHE A 745 -31.42 27.12 -28.08
CA PHE A 745 -30.83 25.92 -28.67
C PHE A 745 -30.97 24.76 -27.70
N ALA A 746 -31.34 23.62 -28.19
CA ALA A 746 -31.34 22.37 -27.42
C ALA A 746 -30.77 21.26 -28.29
N TRP A 747 -29.88 20.49 -27.71
CA TRP A 747 -29.22 19.39 -28.40
C TRP A 747 -29.20 18.12 -27.55
N THR A 748 -29.20 17.03 -28.22
CA THR A 748 -28.85 15.72 -27.69
C THR A 748 -27.59 15.24 -28.40
N ALA A 749 -27.20 13.97 -28.17
CA ALA A 749 -26.13 13.37 -28.94
C ALA A 749 -26.46 13.39 -30.48
N ASP A 750 -27.73 13.40 -30.86
CA ASP A 750 -28.22 13.11 -32.22
C ASP A 750 -29.02 14.26 -32.86
N THR A 751 -29.50 15.19 -32.07
CA THR A 751 -30.37 16.25 -32.54
C THR A 751 -29.92 17.61 -32.05
N LEU A 752 -30.06 18.61 -32.89
CA LEU A 752 -29.92 20.02 -32.56
C LEU A 752 -31.19 20.73 -32.98
N THR A 753 -31.87 21.33 -32.03
CA THR A 753 -33.04 22.17 -32.29
C THR A 753 -32.72 23.61 -31.92
N SER A 754 -33.23 24.53 -32.63
CA SER A 754 -33.08 25.95 -32.36
C SER A 754 -34.38 26.70 -32.61
N THR A 755 -34.72 27.62 -31.73
CA THR A 755 -35.81 28.53 -31.90
C THR A 755 -35.33 29.95 -31.62
N GLY A 756 -36.00 30.94 -32.13
CA GLY A 756 -35.58 32.32 -31.89
C GLY A 756 -36.65 33.38 -32.19
N THR A 757 -36.35 34.56 -31.75
CA THR A 757 -37.12 35.77 -32.11
C THR A 757 -36.19 36.85 -32.56
N ALA A 758 -36.61 37.65 -33.53
CA ALA A 758 -35.94 38.87 -33.92
C ALA A 758 -36.92 40.02 -33.95
N ARG A 759 -36.58 41.11 -33.31
CA ARG A 759 -37.29 42.36 -33.38
C ARG A 759 -36.53 43.32 -34.30
N ILE A 760 -37.21 43.70 -35.34
CA ILE A 760 -36.74 44.70 -36.35
C ILE A 760 -37.45 45.99 -36.00
N ASP A 761 -36.69 47.04 -35.81
CA ASP A 761 -37.25 48.35 -35.39
C ASP A 761 -36.67 49.47 -36.29
N HIS A 762 -37.47 49.91 -37.23
CA HIS A 762 -37.09 50.95 -38.21
C HIS A 762 -35.79 50.65 -38.96
N VAL A 763 -35.72 49.52 -39.64
CA VAL A 763 -34.54 49.08 -40.42
C VAL A 763 -34.77 49.43 -41.91
N SER A 764 -33.76 50.06 -42.50
CA SER A 764 -33.71 50.27 -43.94
C SER A 764 -32.62 49.48 -44.57
N LEU A 765 -32.78 48.95 -45.82
CA LEU A 765 -31.84 48.12 -46.51
C LEU A 765 -32.01 48.28 -48.03
N ALA A 766 -31.03 47.82 -48.79
CA ALA A 766 -31.10 47.68 -50.21
C ALA A 766 -31.10 46.20 -50.61
N THR A 767 -31.92 45.85 -51.61
CA THR A 767 -31.95 44.52 -52.24
C THR A 767 -31.68 44.59 -53.71
N ALA A 768 -31.12 43.55 -54.34
CA ALA A 768 -30.78 43.56 -55.73
C ALA A 768 -32.05 43.61 -56.70
N SER A 769 -33.15 43.02 -56.24
CA SER A 769 -34.40 42.88 -57.01
C SER A 769 -35.39 43.94 -56.71
N LEU A 770 -35.42 44.51 -55.53
CA LEU A 770 -36.42 45.48 -55.07
C LEU A 770 -35.82 46.85 -54.88
N GLY A 771 -34.51 47.01 -55.02
CA GLY A 771 -33.82 48.26 -54.70
C GLY A 771 -33.88 48.58 -53.22
N PRO A 772 -33.93 49.88 -52.86
CA PRO A 772 -34.05 50.36 -51.49
C PRO A 772 -35.40 49.95 -50.87
N VAL A 773 -35.32 49.40 -49.63
CA VAL A 773 -36.48 49.14 -48.78
C VAL A 773 -36.31 49.93 -47.50
N ASP A 774 -37.20 50.86 -47.23
CA ASP A 774 -37.05 51.79 -46.12
C ASP A 774 -38.04 51.50 -45.03
N ASP A 775 -37.52 51.60 -43.78
CA ASP A 775 -38.28 51.58 -42.51
C ASP A 775 -39.10 50.30 -42.33
N ILE A 776 -38.38 49.20 -42.19
CA ILE A 776 -38.95 47.92 -41.93
C ILE A 776 -39.08 47.78 -40.41
N ALA A 777 -40.26 47.39 -39.93
CA ALA A 777 -40.53 47.15 -38.53
C ALA A 777 -41.41 45.90 -38.34
N GLY A 778 -41.15 45.14 -37.26
CA GLY A 778 -41.93 43.98 -36.85
C GLY A 778 -41.14 42.94 -36.03
N ASN A 779 -41.83 41.89 -35.70
CA ASN A 779 -41.27 40.78 -34.95
C ASN A 779 -41.28 39.52 -35.79
N LEU A 780 -40.15 38.86 -35.82
CA LEU A 780 -40.00 37.53 -36.43
C LEU A 780 -39.85 36.47 -35.34
N VAL A 781 -40.57 35.41 -35.51
CA VAL A 781 -40.42 34.21 -34.65
C VAL A 781 -39.83 33.10 -35.51
N PHE A 782 -38.74 32.51 -35.08
CA PHE A 782 -38.08 31.38 -35.74
C PHE A 782 -38.45 30.08 -35.03
N ASP A 783 -38.98 29.14 -35.75
CA ASP A 783 -39.17 27.77 -35.28
C ASP A 783 -37.89 26.92 -35.45
N ASP A 784 -37.02 27.31 -36.40
CA ASP A 784 -35.63 26.91 -36.47
C ASP A 784 -34.74 28.09 -36.83
N LEU A 785 -34.01 28.59 -35.83
CA LEU A 785 -33.13 29.74 -36.00
C LEU A 785 -31.90 29.43 -36.88
N LEU A 786 -31.36 28.20 -36.81
CA LEU A 786 -30.22 27.78 -37.64
C LEU A 786 -30.63 27.60 -39.08
N ALA A 787 -31.82 27.12 -39.29
CA ALA A 787 -32.45 26.99 -40.57
C ALA A 787 -33.06 28.31 -41.06
N MET A 788 -33.17 29.33 -40.19
CA MET A 788 -33.87 30.61 -40.47
C MET A 788 -35.31 30.36 -40.90
N THR A 789 -35.99 29.40 -40.30
CA THR A 789 -37.40 29.14 -40.56
C THR A 789 -38.29 29.86 -39.58
N THR A 790 -39.48 30.22 -40.00
CA THR A 790 -40.46 30.89 -39.19
C THR A 790 -41.84 30.22 -39.32
N PRO A 791 -42.70 30.27 -38.27
CA PRO A 791 -44.11 29.93 -38.45
C PRO A 791 -44.78 30.79 -39.51
N PRO A 792 -45.90 30.28 -40.09
CA PRO A 792 -46.70 31.11 -41.01
C PRO A 792 -47.24 32.38 -40.32
N GLY A 793 -47.49 33.40 -41.15
CA GLY A 793 -48.11 34.61 -40.66
C GLY A 793 -47.14 35.62 -40.05
N GLN A 794 -45.84 35.56 -40.34
CA GLN A 794 -44.92 36.63 -39.98
C GLN A 794 -45.33 37.90 -40.68
N MET A 795 -45.32 38.98 -39.90
CA MET A 795 -45.77 40.26 -40.40
C MET A 795 -44.68 41.34 -40.18
N LEU A 796 -44.29 41.98 -41.23
CA LEU A 796 -43.42 43.15 -41.21
C LEU A 796 -44.16 44.32 -41.82
N THR A 797 -44.01 45.49 -41.30
CA THR A 797 -44.39 46.76 -41.89
C THR A 797 -43.17 47.28 -42.60
N ILE A 798 -43.41 47.77 -43.82
CA ILE A 798 -42.42 48.39 -44.72
C ILE A 798 -42.93 49.69 -45.10
N LYS A 799 -42.25 50.77 -44.79
CA LYS A 799 -42.71 52.09 -45.06
C LYS A 799 -42.58 52.47 -46.55
N ARG A 800 -41.50 52.06 -47.17
CA ARG A 800 -41.27 52.29 -48.58
C ARG A 800 -40.44 51.21 -49.25
N ILE A 801 -40.86 50.74 -50.42
CA ILE A 801 -40.13 49.87 -51.30
C ILE A 801 -40.31 50.36 -52.74
N ASN A 802 -39.25 50.31 -53.54
CA ASN A 802 -39.29 50.72 -54.93
C ASN A 802 -38.72 49.63 -55.85
N PRO A 803 -39.46 48.57 -56.21
CA PRO A 803 -39.11 47.61 -57.24
C PRO A 803 -39.29 48.10 -58.68
N GLY A 804 -39.12 49.34 -58.91
CA GLY A 804 -39.46 50.06 -60.19
C GLY A 804 -40.64 51.01 -60.07
N VAL A 805 -41.46 50.84 -59.03
CA VAL A 805 -42.53 51.76 -58.62
C VAL A 805 -42.46 51.87 -57.09
N ALA A 806 -42.39 53.09 -56.56
CA ALA A 806 -42.35 53.34 -55.16
C ALA A 806 -43.67 52.90 -54.51
N VAL A 807 -43.60 52.08 -53.49
CA VAL A 807 -44.75 51.64 -52.68
C VAL A 807 -44.47 52.04 -51.24
N GLU A 808 -45.43 52.60 -50.59
CA GLU A 808 -45.34 53.09 -49.23
C GLU A 808 -46.31 52.36 -48.28
N ASP A 809 -45.97 52.26 -46.98
CA ASP A 809 -46.75 51.70 -45.84
C ASP A 809 -47.28 50.27 -46.10
N GLY A 810 -46.40 49.44 -46.62
CA GLY A 810 -46.74 48.07 -46.91
C GLY A 810 -46.68 47.19 -45.68
N THR A 811 -47.57 46.21 -45.62
CA THR A 811 -47.52 45.11 -44.68
C THR A 811 -47.31 43.82 -45.48
N VAL A 812 -46.23 43.11 -45.19
CA VAL A 812 -45.91 41.81 -45.80
C VAL A 812 -46.18 40.69 -44.76
N VAL A 813 -47.12 39.84 -45.12
CA VAL A 813 -47.36 38.59 -44.38
C VAL A 813 -46.65 37.48 -45.14
N PHE A 814 -45.69 36.92 -44.45
CA PHE A 814 -44.83 35.95 -45.07
C PHE A 814 -44.44 34.87 -44.09
N ARG A 815 -43.81 33.87 -44.58
CA ARG A 815 -43.08 32.87 -43.84
C ARG A 815 -41.65 32.74 -44.37
N MET A 816 -40.65 32.89 -43.51
CA MET A 816 -39.30 32.54 -43.87
C MET A 816 -39.12 31.04 -43.79
N LEU A 817 -38.40 30.51 -44.69
CA LEU A 817 -38.22 29.07 -44.86
C LEU A 817 -36.77 28.66 -44.97
N ALA A 818 -35.98 29.56 -45.44
CA ALA A 818 -34.58 29.52 -45.63
C ALA A 818 -34.01 30.94 -45.52
N PRO A 819 -32.68 31.07 -45.29
CA PRO A 819 -32.06 32.41 -45.17
C PRO A 819 -32.36 33.36 -46.30
N ASP A 820 -32.60 32.84 -47.50
CA ASP A 820 -32.74 33.58 -48.77
C ASP A 820 -34.13 33.48 -49.39
N ALA A 821 -35.12 32.88 -48.70
CA ALA A 821 -36.45 32.63 -49.31
C ALA A 821 -37.60 33.02 -48.37
N ALA A 822 -38.50 33.79 -48.85
CA ALA A 822 -39.78 34.16 -48.22
C ALA A 822 -40.95 33.84 -49.12
N ALA A 823 -41.95 33.15 -48.58
CA ALA A 823 -43.17 32.80 -49.28
C ALA A 823 -44.25 33.78 -48.88
N ILE A 824 -44.79 34.48 -49.85
CA ILE A 824 -45.98 35.26 -49.75
C ILE A 824 -47.10 34.33 -50.26
N ALA A 825 -48.23 34.26 -49.64
CA ALA A 825 -49.35 33.37 -49.91
C ALA A 825 -49.46 32.91 -51.37
N GLY A 826 -49.51 31.61 -51.63
CA GLY A 826 -49.46 30.99 -52.90
C GLY A 826 -50.53 29.91 -53.15
N ILE A 827 -50.55 29.32 -54.31
CA ILE A 827 -51.37 28.20 -54.72
C ILE A 827 -50.52 26.90 -54.47
N GLY A 828 -51.10 25.91 -53.82
CA GLY A 828 -50.45 24.64 -53.64
C GLY A 828 -50.90 23.61 -54.64
N TRP A 829 -50.00 22.66 -55.05
CA TRP A 829 -50.33 21.48 -55.80
C TRP A 829 -49.58 20.22 -55.31
N PRO A 830 -50.19 19.09 -55.50
CA PRO A 830 -49.56 17.84 -55.10
C PRO A 830 -48.33 17.53 -55.97
N TYR A 831 -47.22 17.11 -55.32
CA TYR A 831 -46.00 16.74 -56.00
C TYR A 831 -45.24 15.68 -55.19
N ALA A 832 -44.85 14.64 -55.84
CA ALA A 832 -44.11 13.55 -55.15
C ALA A 832 -44.74 13.18 -53.85
N GLY A 833 -46.08 12.95 -53.80
CA GLY A 833 -46.83 12.55 -52.63
C GLY A 833 -47.12 13.63 -51.57
N GLY A 834 -46.72 14.86 -51.81
CA GLY A 834 -47.00 16.08 -51.03
C GLY A 834 -47.66 17.22 -51.84
N ASN A 835 -47.68 18.40 -51.20
CA ASN A 835 -48.23 19.60 -51.83
C ASN A 835 -47.14 20.64 -52.08
N LEU A 836 -47.14 21.21 -53.26
CA LEU A 836 -46.38 22.41 -53.65
C LEU A 836 -47.31 23.60 -53.64
N THR A 837 -46.93 24.67 -53.00
CA THR A 837 -47.68 25.90 -53.01
C THR A 837 -46.85 26.97 -53.70
N LEU A 838 -47.35 27.55 -54.71
CA LEU A 838 -46.73 28.68 -55.39
C LEU A 838 -47.29 29.98 -54.83
N ALA A 839 -46.43 30.80 -54.30
CA ALA A 839 -46.80 32.13 -53.87
C ALA A 839 -47.07 33.02 -55.17
N PRO A 840 -48.02 33.88 -55.16
CA PRO A 840 -48.30 34.75 -56.32
C PRO A 840 -47.10 35.56 -56.74
N VAL A 841 -46.18 35.94 -55.78
CA VAL A 841 -44.96 36.66 -56.10
C VAL A 841 -43.92 36.21 -55.09
N THR A 842 -42.77 35.71 -55.49
CA THR A 842 -41.61 35.47 -54.62
C THR A 842 -40.56 36.49 -54.94
N ILE A 843 -40.19 37.31 -53.96
CA ILE A 843 -39.19 38.37 -54.13
C ILE A 843 -37.87 37.85 -53.55
N ARG A 844 -36.85 37.68 -54.36
CA ARG A 844 -35.45 37.49 -53.92
C ARG A 844 -34.69 38.80 -54.17
N GLY A 845 -33.79 39.11 -53.33
CA GLY A 845 -33.03 40.32 -53.27
C GLY A 845 -32.24 40.68 -54.50
N THR A 846 -32.11 39.80 -55.47
CA THR A 846 -31.22 40.02 -56.64
C THR A 846 -31.88 40.02 -57.98
N ASP A 847 -33.20 39.89 -58.06
CA ASP A 847 -33.79 39.57 -59.35
C ASP A 847 -34.71 40.69 -59.88
N VAL A 848 -34.48 40.98 -61.20
CA VAL A 848 -35.28 41.96 -61.98
C VAL A 848 -36.51 41.27 -62.51
N ARG A 849 -36.68 40.01 -62.46
CA ARG A 849 -37.78 39.23 -62.98
C ARG A 849 -38.49 38.35 -61.94
N ARG A 850 -39.46 37.64 -62.32
CA ARG A 850 -40.39 36.86 -61.48
C ARG A 850 -39.67 35.74 -60.74
N ASP A 851 -39.58 35.89 -59.49
CA ASP A 851 -39.17 34.84 -58.64
C ASP A 851 -40.37 33.98 -58.16
N PHE A 852 -40.28 32.66 -58.32
CA PHE A 852 -41.32 31.78 -57.88
C PHE A 852 -40.83 31.07 -56.60
N LEU A 853 -41.58 31.23 -55.57
CA LEU A 853 -41.35 30.43 -54.35
C LEU A 853 -42.32 29.24 -54.36
N LEU A 854 -41.80 28.05 -54.54
CA LEU A 854 -42.54 26.83 -54.37
C LEU A 854 -42.51 26.46 -52.87
N THR A 855 -43.64 26.51 -52.24
CA THR A 855 -43.78 25.91 -50.89
C THR A 855 -44.05 24.45 -51.06
N VAL A 856 -43.26 23.64 -50.45
CA VAL A 856 -43.39 22.17 -50.39
C VAL A 856 -43.97 21.78 -49.03
N ASP A 857 -45.06 21.10 -49.01
CA ASP A 857 -45.71 20.58 -47.84
C ASP A 857 -45.91 19.08 -48.02
N GLY A 858 -45.20 18.25 -47.16
CA GLY A 858 -45.37 16.81 -47.13
C GLY A 858 -44.79 16.01 -48.30
N LEU A 859 -43.72 16.49 -48.94
CA LEU A 859 -43.08 15.81 -50.07
C LEU A 859 -42.60 14.40 -49.63
N ASP A 860 -42.98 13.36 -50.36
CA ASP A 860 -42.47 12.04 -50.15
C ASP A 860 -41.04 11.89 -50.66
N ALA A 861 -40.12 11.58 -49.79
CA ALA A 861 -38.67 11.54 -50.09
C ALA A 861 -38.35 10.48 -51.15
N GLU A 862 -38.98 9.32 -51.07
CA GLU A 862 -38.73 8.24 -52.02
C GLU A 862 -39.18 8.58 -53.41
N LEU A 863 -40.39 9.12 -53.56
CA LEU A 863 -40.94 9.58 -54.84
C LEU A 863 -40.17 10.77 -55.37
N PHE A 864 -39.70 11.65 -54.52
CA PHE A 864 -38.84 12.80 -54.91
C PHE A 864 -37.51 12.33 -55.44
N LEU A 865 -36.78 11.44 -54.71
CA LEU A 865 -35.47 10.94 -55.13
C LEU A 865 -35.56 10.10 -56.41
N GLN A 866 -36.64 9.32 -56.56
CA GLN A 866 -36.92 8.60 -57.84
C GLN A 866 -36.99 9.56 -59.04
N LYS A 867 -37.60 10.72 -58.92
CA LYS A 867 -37.68 11.75 -60.00
C LYS A 867 -36.31 12.37 -60.33
N PHE A 868 -35.35 12.34 -59.40
CA PHE A 868 -34.00 12.84 -59.58
C PHE A 868 -32.94 11.75 -59.94
N GLU A 869 -33.37 10.49 -60.11
CA GLU A 869 -32.49 9.36 -60.47
C GLU A 869 -31.28 9.16 -59.57
N ILE A 870 -31.42 9.47 -58.29
CA ILE A 870 -30.32 9.30 -57.31
C ILE A 870 -30.21 7.79 -56.95
N LYS A 871 -29.26 7.05 -57.58
CA LYS A 871 -29.19 5.59 -57.59
C LYS A 871 -28.65 4.94 -56.31
N ASN A 872 -27.92 5.64 -55.52
CA ASN A 872 -27.17 5.00 -54.38
C ASN A 872 -27.67 5.46 -53.01
N LEU A 873 -28.78 6.16 -52.92
CA LEU A 873 -29.36 6.66 -51.67
C LEU A 873 -30.84 6.40 -51.65
N ASN A 874 -31.30 5.61 -50.66
CA ASN A 874 -32.72 5.46 -50.41
C ASN A 874 -33.08 6.16 -49.11
N VAL A 875 -34.08 7.06 -49.18
CA VAL A 875 -34.54 7.85 -48.01
C VAL A 875 -36.05 7.70 -47.95
N THR A 876 -36.56 7.18 -46.83
CA THR A 876 -38.01 7.12 -46.60
C THR A 876 -38.44 8.23 -45.64
N GLY A 877 -39.63 8.69 -45.72
CA GLY A 877 -40.26 9.71 -44.91
C GLY A 877 -40.75 10.89 -45.73
N ARG A 878 -41.48 11.76 -45.05
CA ARG A 878 -42.06 12.94 -45.72
C ARG A 878 -41.26 14.18 -45.34
N PHE A 879 -41.06 15.02 -46.34
CA PHE A 879 -40.31 16.24 -46.27
C PHE A 879 -41.20 17.42 -46.58
N ASP A 880 -41.04 18.46 -45.78
CA ASP A 880 -41.58 19.75 -46.10
C ASP A 880 -40.44 20.68 -46.52
N GLY A 881 -40.77 21.62 -47.36
CA GLY A 881 -39.80 22.58 -47.80
C GLY A 881 -40.29 23.51 -48.88
N ARG A 882 -39.36 24.17 -49.50
CA ARG A 882 -39.62 25.09 -50.57
C ARG A 882 -38.50 25.13 -51.56
N LEU A 883 -38.90 25.38 -52.80
CA LEU A 883 -38.04 25.45 -53.93
C LEU A 883 -38.21 26.82 -54.58
N PRO A 884 -37.46 27.85 -54.15
CA PRO A 884 -37.45 29.13 -54.84
C PRO A 884 -36.81 28.92 -56.18
N LEU A 885 -37.58 29.21 -57.22
CA LEU A 885 -37.14 29.10 -58.60
C LEU A 885 -37.03 30.50 -59.15
N VAL A 886 -35.87 30.78 -59.62
CA VAL A 886 -35.61 32.07 -60.38
C VAL A 886 -35.48 31.70 -61.84
N PHE A 887 -36.26 32.38 -62.63
CA PHE A 887 -36.25 32.20 -64.07
C PHE A 887 -35.85 33.49 -64.73
N GLU A 888 -34.84 33.49 -65.54
CA GLU A 888 -34.37 34.58 -66.35
C GLU A 888 -34.11 34.07 -67.80
N ASN A 889 -34.65 34.69 -68.75
CA ASN A 889 -34.53 34.31 -70.23
C ASN A 889 -34.77 32.85 -70.51
N GLY A 890 -35.68 32.17 -69.80
CA GLY A 890 -36.05 30.82 -70.04
C GLY A 890 -35.16 29.77 -69.34
N LYS A 891 -34.14 30.14 -68.65
CA LYS A 891 -33.34 29.32 -67.85
C LYS A 891 -33.75 29.41 -66.37
N GLY A 892 -33.80 28.32 -65.64
CA GLY A 892 -34.15 28.27 -64.19
C GLY A 892 -32.98 27.85 -63.32
N ARG A 893 -33.00 28.45 -62.18
CA ARG A 893 -32.07 28.06 -61.13
C ARG A 893 -32.86 27.80 -59.83
N LEU A 894 -32.52 26.78 -59.16
CA LEU A 894 -32.97 26.51 -57.78
C LEU A 894 -31.95 27.14 -56.84
N GLU A 895 -32.41 27.99 -55.93
CA GLU A 895 -31.52 28.68 -55.00
C GLU A 895 -31.94 28.37 -53.57
N ALA A 896 -30.98 27.86 -52.77
CA ALA A 896 -31.10 27.62 -51.32
C ALA A 896 -32.43 26.93 -50.91
N GLY A 897 -32.81 25.92 -51.66
CA GLY A 897 -33.94 25.05 -51.31
C GLY A 897 -33.61 24.22 -50.08
N ARG A 898 -34.53 24.12 -49.19
CA ARG A 898 -34.34 23.28 -48.03
C ARG A 898 -35.52 22.33 -47.82
N LEU A 899 -35.19 21.06 -47.56
CA LEU A 899 -36.16 20.07 -47.20
C LEU A 899 -35.82 19.50 -45.85
N VAL A 900 -36.74 19.45 -44.95
CA VAL A 900 -36.55 18.88 -43.60
C VAL A 900 -37.59 17.78 -43.40
N ALA A 901 -37.13 16.63 -42.95
CA ALA A 901 -38.02 15.54 -42.63
C ALA A 901 -38.93 15.86 -41.45
N ARG A 902 -40.17 15.47 -41.51
CA ARG A 902 -41.15 15.55 -40.42
C ARG A 902 -40.82 14.71 -39.24
N GLU A 903 -41.37 15.06 -38.09
CA GLU A 903 -41.38 14.24 -36.88
C GLU A 903 -41.88 12.82 -37.18
N GLY A 904 -41.19 11.81 -36.67
CA GLY A 904 -41.38 10.42 -37.01
C GLY A 904 -40.22 9.84 -37.81
N GLY A 905 -39.42 10.74 -38.44
CA GLY A 905 -38.19 10.33 -39.10
C GLY A 905 -38.42 9.40 -40.30
N GLY A 906 -37.40 8.60 -40.58
CA GLY A 906 -37.40 7.60 -41.66
C GLY A 906 -36.11 6.79 -41.69
N LEU A 907 -35.82 6.21 -42.81
CA LEU A 907 -34.61 5.42 -43.03
C LEU A 907 -33.77 6.07 -44.11
N VAL A 908 -32.50 6.23 -43.84
CA VAL A 908 -31.49 6.53 -44.86
C VAL A 908 -30.67 5.29 -45.09
N GLN A 909 -30.59 4.87 -46.31
CA GLN A 909 -29.85 3.72 -46.72
C GLN A 909 -28.98 4.04 -47.94
N TYR A 910 -27.69 3.98 -47.75
CA TYR A 910 -26.72 4.10 -48.82
C TYR A 910 -26.39 2.72 -49.38
N VAL A 911 -26.63 2.50 -50.67
CA VAL A 911 -26.46 1.18 -51.34
C VAL A 911 -25.31 1.18 -52.33
N GLY A 912 -24.48 2.22 -52.39
CA GLY A 912 -23.30 2.27 -53.24
C GLY A 912 -22.12 1.46 -52.73
N GLU A 913 -21.29 0.89 -53.62
CA GLU A 913 -20.02 0.28 -53.27
C GLU A 913 -18.95 1.33 -53.07
N VAL A 914 -18.26 1.31 -51.94
CA VAL A 914 -17.16 2.17 -51.64
C VAL A 914 -15.88 1.32 -51.58
N GLY A 915 -14.90 1.59 -52.43
CA GLY A 915 -13.58 0.93 -52.45
C GLY A 915 -12.86 1.08 -51.13
N ASN A 916 -12.35 -0.04 -50.61
CA ASN A 916 -11.84 -0.18 -49.25
C ASN A 916 -10.42 0.42 -48.99
N GLU A 917 -9.75 1.00 -49.96
CA GLU A 917 -8.29 1.18 -49.87
C GLU A 917 -7.79 2.56 -49.43
N GLN A 918 -8.63 3.54 -49.22
CA GLN A 918 -8.18 4.91 -48.86
C GLN A 918 -9.01 5.63 -47.78
N LEU A 919 -9.87 4.94 -47.08
CA LEU A 919 -10.69 5.57 -46.06
C LEU A 919 -10.09 5.43 -44.67
N GLY A 920 -9.77 6.54 -44.04
CA GLY A 920 -9.42 6.54 -42.61
C GLY A 920 -10.52 5.94 -41.73
N ALA A 921 -10.17 5.42 -40.57
CA ALA A 921 -11.07 4.67 -39.68
C ALA A 921 -12.41 5.38 -39.38
N GLY A 922 -12.43 6.74 -39.31
CA GLY A 922 -13.65 7.53 -39.09
C GLY A 922 -14.58 7.56 -40.27
N ALA A 923 -14.05 7.59 -41.51
CA ALA A 923 -14.86 7.57 -42.72
C ALA A 923 -15.51 6.19 -42.93
N LYS A 924 -14.80 5.11 -42.65
CA LYS A 924 -15.31 3.74 -42.68
C LYS A 924 -16.46 3.53 -41.71
N LEU A 925 -16.32 4.03 -40.49
CA LEU A 925 -17.37 4.00 -39.48
C LEU A 925 -18.64 4.75 -39.92
N ALA A 926 -18.45 5.94 -40.56
CA ALA A 926 -19.54 6.74 -41.08
C ALA A 926 -20.30 6.01 -42.22
N PHE A 927 -19.61 5.37 -43.16
CA PHE A 927 -20.23 4.60 -44.25
C PHE A 927 -20.91 3.33 -43.75
N ASP A 928 -20.30 2.62 -42.78
CA ASP A 928 -20.96 1.43 -42.18
C ASP A 928 -22.27 1.83 -41.48
N ALA A 929 -22.34 2.98 -40.87
CA ALA A 929 -23.56 3.50 -40.24
C ALA A 929 -24.61 3.90 -41.28
N LEU A 930 -24.22 4.42 -42.45
CA LEU A 930 -25.12 4.84 -43.53
C LEU A 930 -25.74 3.68 -44.32
N ARG A 931 -25.25 2.46 -44.18
CA ARG A 931 -25.84 1.31 -44.84
C ARG A 931 -27.31 1.09 -44.44
N ARG A 932 -27.67 1.45 -43.23
CA ARG A 932 -29.05 1.50 -42.74
C ARG A 932 -29.11 2.35 -41.46
N LEU A 933 -29.47 3.62 -41.61
CA LEU A 933 -29.61 4.58 -40.54
C LEU A 933 -31.07 4.97 -40.36
N ARG A 934 -31.62 4.77 -39.18
CA ARG A 934 -32.91 5.30 -38.80
C ARG A 934 -32.73 6.73 -38.31
N TYR A 935 -33.20 7.69 -39.05
CA TYR A 935 -33.12 9.09 -38.69
C TYR A 935 -34.35 9.54 -37.91
N LYS A 936 -34.18 10.43 -36.97
CA LYS A 936 -35.24 11.19 -36.28
C LYS A 936 -35.47 12.55 -36.91
N SER A 937 -34.42 13.16 -37.43
CA SER A 937 -34.50 14.40 -38.22
C SER A 937 -33.61 14.24 -39.45
N LEU A 938 -34.09 14.67 -40.56
CA LEU A 938 -33.32 14.74 -41.81
C LEU A 938 -33.58 16.13 -42.43
N ALA A 939 -32.51 16.84 -42.69
CA ALA A 939 -32.58 18.10 -43.45
C ALA A 939 -31.68 17.97 -44.69
N LEU A 940 -32.21 18.34 -45.80
CA LEU A 940 -31.48 18.46 -47.07
C LEU A 940 -31.44 19.93 -47.42
N ASP A 941 -30.23 20.46 -47.58
CA ASP A 941 -30.04 21.82 -48.15
C ASP A 941 -29.67 21.63 -49.63
N LEU A 942 -30.40 22.33 -50.50
CA LEU A 942 -30.34 22.17 -51.95
C LEU A 942 -30.02 23.49 -52.61
N ASP A 943 -29.01 23.55 -53.43
CA ASP A 943 -28.66 24.74 -54.27
C ASP A 943 -28.02 24.31 -55.59
N GLY A 944 -28.33 25.01 -56.72
CA GLY A 944 -27.73 24.72 -57.99
C GLY A 944 -28.51 25.15 -59.19
N ASP A 945 -27.92 25.04 -60.36
CA ASP A 945 -28.54 25.38 -61.66
C ASP A 945 -29.49 24.26 -62.11
N LEU A 946 -30.66 24.64 -62.61
CA LEU A 946 -31.67 23.67 -63.14
C LEU A 946 -31.18 22.94 -64.38
N ASP A 947 -30.23 23.52 -65.11
CA ASP A 947 -29.56 22.89 -66.29
C ASP A 947 -28.12 22.40 -65.97
N GLY A 948 -27.64 22.58 -64.71
CA GLY A 948 -26.26 22.33 -64.29
C GLY A 948 -26.14 21.37 -63.16
N GLU A 949 -25.15 21.59 -62.27
CA GLU A 949 -24.83 20.80 -61.12
C GLU A 949 -25.67 21.23 -59.91
N LEU A 950 -26.31 20.29 -59.23
CA LEU A 950 -26.97 20.52 -57.95
C LEU A 950 -26.08 20.03 -56.80
N VAL A 951 -25.83 20.89 -55.84
CA VAL A 951 -25.19 20.55 -54.62
C VAL A 951 -26.26 20.32 -53.55
N THR A 952 -26.33 19.12 -53.07
CA THR A 952 -27.26 18.74 -52.00
C THR A 952 -26.51 18.51 -50.73
N GLN A 953 -26.79 19.30 -49.72
CA GLN A 953 -26.32 19.06 -48.36
C GLN A 953 -27.41 18.33 -47.59
N LEU A 954 -27.12 17.10 -47.22
CA LEU A 954 -27.97 16.33 -46.36
C LEU A 954 -27.44 16.48 -44.92
N ARG A 955 -28.27 16.88 -44.01
CA ARG A 955 -27.99 16.92 -42.58
C ARG A 955 -29.04 16.07 -41.87
N PHE A 956 -28.58 15.00 -41.26
CA PHE A 956 -29.48 14.10 -40.56
C PHE A 956 -28.85 13.55 -39.29
N ALA A 957 -29.70 13.22 -38.31
CA ALA A 957 -29.33 12.62 -37.06
C ALA A 957 -30.17 11.36 -36.84
N GLY A 958 -29.53 10.30 -36.45
CA GLY A 958 -30.18 9.01 -36.22
C GLY A 958 -29.32 7.94 -35.59
N THR A 959 -29.81 6.73 -35.61
CA THR A 959 -29.11 5.55 -35.07
C THR A 959 -28.89 4.54 -36.18
N ASN A 960 -27.75 3.90 -36.20
CA ASN A 960 -27.48 2.83 -37.13
C ASN A 960 -28.24 1.56 -36.72
N GLU A 961 -28.87 0.90 -37.69
CA GLU A 961 -29.51 -0.43 -37.53
C GLU A 961 -28.56 -1.58 -37.89
N THR A 962 -27.52 -1.33 -38.66
CA THR A 962 -26.46 -2.29 -39.00
C THR A 962 -25.24 -2.05 -38.11
N ALA A 963 -24.54 -3.12 -37.75
CA ALA A 963 -23.38 -3.02 -36.89
C ALA A 963 -22.24 -2.23 -37.58
N ALA A 964 -21.84 -1.14 -36.98
CA ALA A 964 -20.65 -0.35 -37.38
C ALA A 964 -19.41 -0.84 -36.61
N THR A 965 -18.28 -0.90 -37.29
CA THR A 965 -17.02 -1.41 -36.72
C THR A 965 -16.25 -0.28 -36.06
N LEU A 966 -16.05 -0.36 -34.74
CA LEU A 966 -15.29 0.57 -33.90
C LEU A 966 -13.86 0.04 -33.71
N GLY A 967 -12.86 0.80 -34.16
CA GLY A 967 -11.44 0.58 -33.86
C GLY A 967 -10.65 -0.19 -34.93
N GLY A 968 -9.35 0.14 -35.04
CA GLY A 968 -8.35 -0.47 -35.95
C GLY A 968 -7.40 -1.45 -35.24
N GLY A 969 -7.75 -1.99 -34.05
CA GLY A 969 -6.95 -2.96 -33.31
C GLY A 969 -7.33 -4.43 -33.58
N PRO A 970 -6.60 -5.38 -32.98
CA PRO A 970 -6.79 -6.81 -33.25
C PRO A 970 -8.15 -7.41 -32.84
N LEU A 971 -9.00 -6.64 -32.17
CA LEU A 971 -10.37 -7.03 -31.79
C LEU A 971 -11.36 -5.91 -32.14
N PRO A 972 -11.91 -5.89 -33.38
CA PRO A 972 -12.89 -4.89 -33.76
C PRO A 972 -14.21 -5.10 -33.00
N ILE A 973 -14.68 -4.08 -32.29
CA ILE A 973 -15.98 -4.09 -31.61
C ILE A 973 -17.04 -3.68 -32.65
N ARG A 974 -18.07 -4.51 -32.84
CA ARG A 974 -19.24 -4.19 -33.69
C ARG A 974 -20.37 -3.71 -32.77
N ALA A 975 -20.88 -2.50 -33.07
CA ALA A 975 -21.96 -1.91 -32.30
C ALA A 975 -23.11 -1.42 -33.20
N THR A 976 -24.35 -1.67 -32.76
CA THR A 976 -25.58 -1.13 -33.35
C THR A 976 -26.25 -0.16 -32.38
N GLY A 977 -27.12 0.70 -32.89
CA GLY A 977 -27.81 1.70 -32.04
C GLY A 977 -26.97 2.91 -31.68
N LEU A 978 -25.83 3.08 -32.30
CA LEU A 978 -24.98 4.25 -32.09
C LEU A 978 -25.63 5.49 -32.66
N PRO A 979 -25.65 6.61 -31.95
CA PRO A 979 -26.14 7.87 -32.44
C PRO A 979 -25.14 8.51 -33.40
N PHE A 980 -25.58 8.89 -34.57
CA PHE A 980 -24.79 9.57 -35.59
C PHE A 980 -25.44 10.88 -36.00
N LYS A 981 -24.59 11.90 -36.28
CA LYS A 981 -24.95 13.11 -37.02
C LYS A 981 -24.07 13.17 -38.25
N PHE A 982 -24.71 13.34 -39.41
CA PHE A 982 -24.02 13.41 -40.68
C PHE A 982 -24.30 14.76 -41.35
N SER A 983 -23.30 15.30 -42.04
CA SER A 983 -23.43 16.34 -43.03
C SER A 983 -22.75 15.82 -44.31
N VAL A 984 -23.55 15.58 -45.33
CA VAL A 984 -23.10 15.01 -46.60
C VAL A 984 -23.43 16.01 -47.72
N THR A 985 -22.45 16.31 -48.54
CA THR A 985 -22.64 17.13 -49.75
C THR A 985 -22.62 16.24 -50.95
N VAL A 986 -23.72 16.23 -51.68
CA VAL A 986 -23.87 15.49 -52.94
C VAL A 986 -23.91 16.48 -54.10
N ARG A 987 -23.11 16.28 -55.11
CA ARG A 987 -23.14 17.01 -56.35
C ARG A 987 -23.69 16.12 -57.45
N ALA A 988 -24.78 16.52 -58.05
CA ALA A 988 -25.41 15.79 -59.17
C ALA A 988 -25.92 16.76 -60.22
N PRO A 989 -25.88 16.37 -61.49
CA PRO A 989 -26.46 17.18 -62.51
C PRO A 989 -28.00 17.24 -62.32
N PHE A 990 -28.49 18.46 -62.14
CA PHE A 990 -29.91 18.71 -62.04
C PHE A 990 -30.52 18.80 -63.44
N ARG A 991 -30.89 17.70 -64.01
CA ARG A 991 -31.52 17.65 -65.31
C ARG A 991 -32.89 18.33 -65.25
N ALA A 992 -33.00 19.35 -66.07
CA ALA A 992 -34.14 20.20 -66.16
C ALA A 992 -35.48 19.45 -66.19
N LEU A 993 -36.13 19.40 -65.08
CA LEU A 993 -37.53 18.97 -65.01
C LEU A 993 -38.51 19.98 -65.56
N LEU A 994 -38.07 21.19 -65.82
CA LEU A 994 -38.94 22.32 -66.17
C LEU A 994 -38.47 23.14 -67.40
N GLY A 995 -37.57 22.61 -68.22
CA GLY A 995 -37.12 23.32 -69.42
C GLY A 995 -36.01 24.32 -69.16
N THR A 996 -35.55 25.01 -70.17
CA THR A 996 -34.39 25.88 -70.11
C THR A 996 -34.41 26.94 -69.03
N ALA A 997 -33.43 26.89 -68.16
CA ALA A 997 -33.23 27.86 -67.09
C ALA A 997 -32.15 28.85 -67.41
N ALA A 998 -32.36 30.10 -67.07
CA ALA A 998 -31.40 31.18 -67.30
C ALA A 998 -30.49 31.40 -66.07
N SER A 999 -29.24 31.65 -66.29
CA SER A 999 -28.30 32.06 -65.27
C SER A 999 -28.68 33.36 -64.61
N PHE A 1000 -28.51 33.40 -63.30
CA PHE A 1000 -28.69 34.57 -62.46
C PHE A 1000 -27.89 35.77 -62.95
N SER A 1001 -28.46 37.01 -62.96
CA SER A 1001 -27.68 38.21 -63.11
C SER A 1001 -26.72 38.32 -61.97
N ASP A 1002 -25.46 38.45 -62.28
CA ASP A 1002 -24.34 38.46 -61.36
C ASP A 1002 -24.43 39.55 -60.29
N VAL A 1003 -24.64 39.16 -59.03
CA VAL A 1003 -24.65 40.11 -57.90
C VAL A 1003 -23.21 40.48 -57.45
N ARG A 1004 -22.17 39.96 -58.09
CA ARG A 1004 -20.74 40.24 -57.81
C ARG A 1004 -20.34 41.74 -57.91
N PRO A 1005 -21.03 42.66 -58.63
CA PRO A 1005 -20.71 44.07 -58.52
C PRO A 1005 -20.96 44.70 -57.18
N LEU A 1006 -21.86 44.16 -56.34
CA LEU A 1006 -22.12 44.65 -54.98
C LEU A 1006 -21.12 44.13 -53.93
N ILE A 1007 -20.26 43.19 -54.33
CA ILE A 1007 -19.39 42.41 -53.38
C ILE A 1007 -17.90 42.68 -53.63
N ARG A 1008 -17.52 43.29 -54.73
CA ARG A 1008 -16.15 43.38 -55.22
C ARG A 1008 -15.12 44.19 -54.43
N PRO A 1009 -15.35 45.04 -53.42
CA PRO A 1009 -14.23 45.69 -52.73
C PRO A 1009 -13.50 44.84 -51.70
N ALA A 1010 -14.07 43.72 -51.26
CA ALA A 1010 -13.48 42.96 -50.15
C ALA A 1010 -12.70 41.69 -50.55
N ALA A 1011 -12.84 41.20 -51.78
CA ALA A 1011 -12.22 39.92 -52.19
C ALA A 1011 -10.77 40.08 -52.71
N GLU A 1012 -10.30 41.30 -52.96
CA GLU A 1012 -8.98 41.56 -53.54
C GLU A 1012 -7.83 41.77 -52.52
N GLN A 1013 -8.14 41.75 -51.22
CA GLN A 1013 -7.12 41.99 -50.17
C GLN A 1013 -6.67 40.78 -49.38
N VAL A 1014 -7.01 39.57 -49.74
CA VAL A 1014 -6.46 38.38 -49.06
C VAL A 1014 -5.75 37.49 -50.08
N GLN A 1015 -4.56 37.86 -50.45
CA GLN A 1015 -3.53 36.92 -50.88
C GLN A 1015 -2.78 36.44 -49.65
N PRO A 1016 -2.61 35.15 -49.44
CA PRO A 1016 -1.79 34.65 -48.35
C PRO A 1016 -0.30 34.89 -48.65
N ARG A 1017 0.34 35.46 -47.66
CA ARG A 1017 1.82 35.31 -47.52
C ARG A 1017 2.12 34.13 -46.61
#